data_16ba52557069504fef68a824f969242f
#
_entry.id   16ba52557069504fef68a824f969242f
#
_cell.length_a   1.000
_cell.length_b   1.000
_cell.length_c   1.000
_cell.angle_alpha   90.00
_cell.angle_beta   90.00
_cell.angle_gamma   90.00
#
_symmetry.space_group_name_H-M   'P 1'
#
loop_
_entity.id
_entity.type
_entity.pdbx_description
1 polymer ?
#
loop_
_entity_poly.entity_id
_entity_poly.type
_entity_poly.pdbx_seq_one_letter_code
_entity_poly.pdbx_strand_id
1 'polypeptide(L)'
;MARAENTELIDAFEEFYRSYYRNEIGELAQKYPTEQKSLHVDWGDLYRFDPDLADDFRTKPAQLQEYAEEALRLYDLPVDVSLGQAHVRVSGLPDSTEIRDIRADNRGTLLSVQGIVRKATEVRPKVTNAAFECQRCGTLTRIPQADGDFQEPHECQGCERQGPFRVNFDQSEFVDAQKLRVQESPEGLRGGETPQAIDVNIEDDITGEVTAGDHVTVTGILKLDQQGSEREQSPMFDTYMTGLSVEIEDEQFEEMDISESDKTELVELSNDPDIYEQMVGAIAPSIYGYEAEKLAMALQLFSGVTKHLPDGSRLRGDLHMLLIGDPGTGKCLSGDTAVTLADGRRVPVGDLVEANLEDPKPVDDGVYDEADIALPSLTESGAIEERRASRVWKREAPEEMYRIRTASGRAVEVTPSHPLFVQSGGEFVPQKAADLHEGEFIATPQRLETTAATELDVDYRRSQAPNAVRLDLPDAWTPWLARLVGYVVAEGYATIREDNTGSVTVTNGDREILDDVTAAFDRLGLPYTERDGRDGKDASTVVCTASEFVSFLEHLEPALLEGSAAQRVPDGIQAADREIQAAFLRAYVDGEGHVSTTERELAVASMSRELLEDVRSLLLSFGIQGALRQRENGSYRLRISGEDFGRYATQVGYITERRAHAAASSDGVSGNTNTDVVPGV
;
A
#
# COMPACT_ATOMS: atom_id res chain seq x y z
N MET A 1 -50.74 -8.32 39.80
CA MET A 1 -49.30 -8.21 39.69
C MET A 1 -48.91 -7.30 38.51
N ALA A 2 -49.19 -7.61 37.27
CA ALA A 2 -48.78 -6.75 36.14
C ALA A 2 -49.22 -5.26 36.23
N ARG A 3 -50.42 -4.95 36.76
CA ARG A 3 -50.89 -3.56 36.89
C ARG A 3 -50.20 -2.76 38.01
N ALA A 4 -49.63 -3.42 39.01
CA ALA A 4 -48.85 -2.78 40.08
C ALA A 4 -47.42 -2.51 39.61
N GLU A 5 -46.81 -3.45 38.90
CA GLU A 5 -45.45 -3.31 38.31
C GLU A 5 -45.42 -2.17 37.26
N ASN A 6 -46.48 -2.03 36.46
CA ASN A 6 -46.58 -0.95 35.46
C ASN A 6 -46.66 0.43 36.10
N THR A 7 -47.31 0.57 37.28
CA THR A 7 -47.38 1.86 37.98
C THR A 7 -46.07 2.22 38.62
N GLU A 8 -45.33 1.26 39.17
CA GLU A 8 -44.00 1.47 39.77
C GLU A 8 -42.98 1.98 38.73
N LEU A 9 -43.03 1.44 37.50
CA LEU A 9 -42.12 1.90 36.43
C LEU A 9 -42.45 3.29 35.92
N ILE A 10 -43.73 3.64 35.79
CA ILE A 10 -44.16 5.01 35.42
C ILE A 10 -43.73 6.01 36.49
N ASP A 11 -43.94 5.67 37.76
CA ASP A 11 -43.52 6.51 38.91
C ASP A 11 -42.00 6.71 38.96
N ALA A 12 -41.21 5.66 38.58
CA ALA A 12 -39.76 5.73 38.48
C ALA A 12 -39.32 6.69 37.38
N PHE A 13 -39.92 6.65 36.20
CA PHE A 13 -39.62 7.60 35.12
C PHE A 13 -40.07 9.03 35.48
N GLU A 14 -41.18 9.23 36.16
CA GLU A 14 -41.57 10.55 36.67
C GLU A 14 -40.52 11.11 37.63
N GLU A 15 -39.99 10.29 38.56
CA GLU A 15 -38.98 10.70 39.50
C GLU A 15 -37.63 11.03 38.78
N PHE A 16 -37.27 10.21 37.80
CA PHE A 16 -36.15 10.48 36.94
C PHE A 16 -36.27 11.81 36.20
N TYR A 17 -37.41 12.11 35.60
CA TYR A 17 -37.68 13.38 34.91
C TYR A 17 -37.61 14.57 35.86
N ARG A 18 -38.16 14.44 37.08
CA ARG A 18 -38.10 15.49 38.08
C ARG A 18 -36.66 15.80 38.55
N SER A 19 -35.83 14.78 38.56
CA SER A 19 -34.44 14.88 39.02
C SER A 19 -33.46 15.41 37.98
N TYR A 20 -33.63 15.02 36.72
CA TYR A 20 -32.67 15.27 35.65
C TYR A 20 -33.16 16.19 34.55
N TYR A 21 -34.45 16.16 34.19
CA TYR A 21 -35.00 16.79 32.97
C TYR A 21 -36.10 17.82 33.23
N ARG A 22 -36.18 18.37 34.40
CA ARG A 22 -37.23 19.31 34.75
C ARG A 22 -37.26 20.58 33.90
N ASN A 23 -36.08 21.11 33.54
CA ASN A 23 -35.96 22.31 32.74
C ASN A 23 -36.30 22.03 31.27
N GLU A 24 -35.77 20.94 30.75
CA GLU A 24 -35.97 20.45 29.36
C GLU A 24 -37.46 20.15 29.11
N ILE A 25 -38.17 19.53 30.07
CA ILE A 25 -39.60 19.31 29.96
C ILE A 25 -40.37 20.63 30.01
N GLY A 26 -39.91 21.61 30.80
CA GLY A 26 -40.46 22.95 30.79
C GLY A 26 -40.31 23.68 29.47
N GLU A 27 -39.16 23.53 28.80
CA GLU A 27 -38.95 24.05 27.45
C GLU A 27 -39.76 23.30 26.38
N LEU A 28 -39.80 21.98 26.49
CA LEU A 28 -40.66 21.15 25.62
C LEU A 28 -42.09 21.60 25.68
N ALA A 29 -42.64 21.82 26.89
CA ALA A 29 -44.04 22.25 27.06
C ALA A 29 -44.34 23.62 26.43
N GLN A 30 -43.33 24.52 26.33
CA GLN A 30 -43.51 25.80 25.63
C GLN A 30 -43.49 25.70 24.11
N LYS A 31 -42.73 24.74 23.58
CA LYS A 31 -42.50 24.55 22.12
C LYS A 31 -43.45 23.53 21.49
N TYR A 32 -44.09 22.71 22.32
CA TYR A 32 -44.99 21.65 21.91
C TYR A 32 -46.33 22.15 21.34
N PRO A 33 -46.88 21.55 20.27
CA PRO A 33 -46.32 20.45 19.46
C PRO A 33 -45.62 20.94 18.18
N THR A 34 -45.49 22.23 17.96
CA THR A 34 -45.10 22.82 16.66
C THR A 34 -43.62 22.91 16.40
N GLU A 35 -42.84 23.22 17.45
CA GLU A 35 -41.38 23.39 17.32
C GLU A 35 -40.61 22.19 17.84
N GLN A 36 -41.16 21.50 18.86
CA GLN A 36 -40.49 20.34 19.47
C GLN A 36 -41.54 19.33 19.92
N LYS A 37 -41.37 18.04 19.63
CA LYS A 37 -42.27 16.97 20.04
C LYS A 37 -41.60 15.93 20.94
N SER A 38 -40.28 15.96 21.09
CA SER A 38 -39.55 14.93 21.80
C SER A 38 -38.74 15.49 22.96
N LEU A 39 -38.64 14.68 24.02
CA LEU A 39 -37.70 14.83 25.09
C LEU A 39 -36.47 13.96 24.77
N HIS A 40 -35.30 14.56 24.65
CA HIS A 40 -34.05 13.84 24.47
C HIS A 40 -33.47 13.44 25.82
N VAL A 41 -33.17 12.17 25.98
CA VAL A 41 -32.69 11.57 27.23
C VAL A 41 -31.35 10.90 26.98
N ASP A 42 -30.32 11.30 27.75
CA ASP A 42 -29.03 10.66 27.73
C ASP A 42 -29.03 9.34 28.51
N TRP A 43 -28.55 8.28 27.93
CA TRP A 43 -28.43 6.96 28.57
C TRP A 43 -27.64 7.01 29.88
N GLY A 44 -26.55 7.79 29.92
CA GLY A 44 -25.70 7.92 31.11
C GLY A 44 -26.45 8.54 32.30
N ASP A 45 -27.44 9.42 32.05
CA ASP A 45 -28.26 9.99 33.10
C ASP A 45 -29.25 8.97 33.66
N LEU A 46 -29.85 8.16 32.80
CA LEU A 46 -30.72 7.08 33.20
C LEU A 46 -29.96 6.02 34.02
N TYR A 47 -28.75 5.65 33.60
CA TYR A 47 -27.90 4.72 34.31
C TYR A 47 -27.41 5.25 35.67
N ARG A 48 -27.13 6.55 35.75
CA ARG A 48 -26.79 7.20 37.06
C ARG A 48 -27.96 7.25 38.02
N PHE A 49 -29.18 7.39 37.47
CA PHE A 49 -30.38 7.38 38.29
C PHE A 49 -30.70 6.00 38.82
N ASP A 50 -30.81 5.01 37.93
CA ASP A 50 -31.07 3.63 38.28
C ASP A 50 -30.45 2.67 37.21
N PRO A 51 -29.37 1.95 37.58
CA PRO A 51 -28.71 0.99 36.66
C PRO A 51 -29.60 -0.15 36.22
N ASP A 52 -30.49 -0.66 37.12
CA ASP A 52 -31.38 -1.78 36.80
C ASP A 52 -32.46 -1.36 35.81
N LEU A 53 -33.00 -0.13 35.94
CA LEU A 53 -33.96 0.46 35.02
C LEU A 53 -33.33 0.68 33.63
N ALA A 54 -32.06 1.14 33.60
CA ALA A 54 -31.33 1.33 32.37
C ALA A 54 -31.05 0.00 31.63
N ASP A 55 -30.63 -1.05 32.36
CA ASP A 55 -30.41 -2.38 31.81
C ASP A 55 -31.72 -3.02 31.31
N ASP A 56 -32.83 -2.84 32.07
CA ASP A 56 -34.16 -3.27 31.61
C ASP A 56 -34.60 -2.50 30.34
N PHE A 57 -34.30 -1.20 30.23
CA PHE A 57 -34.58 -0.41 29.01
C PHE A 57 -33.82 -0.97 27.81
N ARG A 58 -32.57 -1.41 27.99
CA ARG A 58 -31.76 -2.03 26.93
C ARG A 58 -32.33 -3.37 26.48
N THR A 59 -32.83 -4.19 27.40
CA THR A 59 -33.32 -5.55 27.11
C THR A 59 -34.76 -5.60 26.66
N LYS A 60 -35.60 -4.66 27.09
CA LYS A 60 -37.07 -4.59 26.81
C LYS A 60 -37.46 -3.17 26.35
N PRO A 61 -36.78 -2.60 25.35
CA PRO A 61 -36.92 -1.18 25.00
C PRO A 61 -38.34 -0.82 24.57
N ALA A 62 -39.04 -1.68 23.83
CA ALA A 62 -40.39 -1.38 23.33
C ALA A 62 -41.40 -1.14 24.49
N GLN A 63 -41.31 -1.89 25.55
CA GLN A 63 -42.17 -1.80 26.70
C GLN A 63 -41.82 -0.59 27.58
N LEU A 64 -40.52 -0.39 27.84
CA LEU A 64 -40.08 0.71 28.68
C LEU A 64 -40.23 2.08 27.98
N GLN A 65 -40.13 2.12 26.66
CA GLN A 65 -40.41 3.30 25.85
C GLN A 65 -41.85 3.78 26.07
N GLU A 66 -42.83 2.84 26.05
CA GLU A 66 -44.25 3.18 26.32
C GLU A 66 -44.44 3.76 27.73
N TYR A 67 -43.76 3.20 28.75
CA TYR A 67 -43.88 3.72 30.13
C TYR A 67 -43.17 5.06 30.29
N ALA A 68 -42.03 5.25 29.65
CA ALA A 68 -41.29 6.53 29.65
C ALA A 68 -42.15 7.63 29.01
N GLU A 69 -42.78 7.36 27.86
CA GLU A 69 -43.67 8.31 27.20
C GLU A 69 -44.97 8.56 28.00
N GLU A 70 -45.51 7.53 28.67
CA GLU A 70 -46.69 7.69 29.54
C GLU A 70 -46.36 8.54 30.79
N ALA A 71 -45.19 8.33 31.39
CA ALA A 71 -44.68 9.16 32.48
C ALA A 71 -44.53 10.62 32.06
N LEU A 72 -44.05 10.87 30.84
CA LEU A 72 -43.94 12.23 30.29
C LEU A 72 -45.33 12.87 30.06
N ARG A 73 -46.30 12.11 29.61
CA ARG A 73 -47.71 12.56 29.43
C ARG A 73 -48.40 12.89 30.74
N LEU A 74 -48.07 12.16 31.82
CA LEU A 74 -48.66 12.33 33.15
C LEU A 74 -47.88 13.34 33.98
N TYR A 75 -46.77 13.86 33.49
CA TYR A 75 -45.90 14.79 34.21
C TYR A 75 -46.65 16.09 34.58
N ASP A 76 -46.58 16.48 35.84
CA ASP A 76 -47.27 17.67 36.35
C ASP A 76 -46.53 18.96 35.90
N LEU A 77 -47.14 19.62 34.92
CA LEU A 77 -46.61 20.83 34.30
C LEU A 77 -47.23 22.08 34.95
N PRO A 78 -46.42 23.16 35.14
CA PRO A 78 -46.91 24.42 35.67
C PRO A 78 -47.79 25.21 34.70
N VAL A 79 -48.02 24.69 33.47
CA VAL A 79 -48.79 25.28 32.37
C VAL A 79 -49.87 24.31 31.93
N ASP A 80 -51.00 24.84 31.44
CA ASP A 80 -52.13 24.03 30.98
C ASP A 80 -51.89 23.51 29.55
N VAL A 81 -50.84 22.68 29.39
CA VAL A 81 -50.43 22.02 28.15
C VAL A 81 -50.39 20.52 28.41
N SER A 82 -50.98 19.75 27.48
CA SER A 82 -50.92 18.29 27.51
C SER A 82 -49.89 17.78 26.49
N LEU A 83 -48.89 17.02 26.95
CA LEU A 83 -47.85 16.38 26.12
C LEU A 83 -48.33 15.03 25.53
N GLY A 84 -49.59 14.97 25.07
CA GLY A 84 -50.30 13.73 24.71
C GLY A 84 -49.68 12.87 23.61
N GLN A 85 -48.85 13.46 22.73
CA GLN A 85 -48.12 12.76 21.65
C GLN A 85 -46.63 13.05 21.70
N ALA A 86 -46.09 13.43 22.85
CA ALA A 86 -44.66 13.64 23.00
C ALA A 86 -43.93 12.30 23.05
N HIS A 87 -42.74 12.27 22.42
CA HIS A 87 -41.86 11.13 22.40
C HIS A 87 -40.68 11.28 23.36
N VAL A 88 -40.12 10.15 23.75
CA VAL A 88 -38.86 10.12 24.50
C VAL A 88 -37.78 9.53 23.59
N ARG A 89 -36.75 10.30 23.31
CA ARG A 89 -35.63 9.93 22.43
C ARG A 89 -34.39 9.61 23.26
N VAL A 90 -34.06 8.33 23.39
CA VAL A 90 -32.90 7.89 24.15
C VAL A 90 -31.67 7.80 23.24
N SER A 91 -30.56 8.44 23.67
CA SER A 91 -29.28 8.45 22.96
C SER A 91 -28.10 8.23 23.92
N GLY A 92 -26.87 8.29 23.45
CA GLY A 92 -25.70 8.21 24.29
C GLY A 92 -25.42 6.83 24.91
N LEU A 93 -25.77 5.72 24.23
CA LEU A 93 -25.42 4.38 24.70
C LEU A 93 -23.90 4.19 24.82
N PRO A 94 -23.40 3.49 25.86
CA PRO A 94 -21.97 3.35 26.13
C PRO A 94 -21.21 2.55 25.07
N ASP A 95 -21.92 1.65 24.38
CA ASP A 95 -21.35 0.78 23.37
C ASP A 95 -22.06 0.97 22.02
N SER A 96 -21.31 1.30 20.97
CA SER A 96 -21.79 1.22 19.60
C SER A 96 -21.56 -0.20 19.08
N THR A 97 -22.58 -0.77 18.41
CA THR A 97 -22.51 -2.10 17.80
C THR A 97 -22.17 -1.96 16.33
N GLU A 98 -21.11 -2.60 15.87
CA GLU A 98 -20.80 -2.65 14.43
C GLU A 98 -21.92 -3.38 13.67
N ILE A 99 -22.33 -2.85 12.53
CA ILE A 99 -23.45 -3.43 11.73
C ILE A 99 -23.16 -4.90 11.38
N ARG A 100 -21.91 -5.23 11.11
CA ARG A 100 -21.46 -6.59 10.81
C ARG A 100 -21.54 -7.56 12.01
N ASP A 101 -21.54 -7.04 13.22
CA ASP A 101 -21.58 -7.83 14.45
C ASP A 101 -23.01 -8.05 14.98
N ILE A 102 -24.03 -7.49 14.33
CA ILE A 102 -25.42 -7.72 14.66
C ILE A 102 -25.76 -9.21 14.43
N ARG A 103 -26.31 -9.85 15.49
CA ARG A 103 -26.69 -11.27 15.49
C ARG A 103 -28.13 -11.45 15.98
N ALA A 104 -28.62 -12.67 15.87
CA ALA A 104 -29.97 -13.05 16.30
C ALA A 104 -30.25 -12.74 17.78
N ASP A 105 -29.24 -12.80 18.63
CA ASP A 105 -29.33 -12.53 20.07
C ASP A 105 -29.60 -11.05 20.37
N ASN A 106 -29.32 -10.14 19.43
CA ASN A 106 -29.60 -8.73 19.56
C ASN A 106 -31.08 -8.39 19.25
N ARG A 107 -31.91 -9.38 18.85
CA ARG A 107 -33.30 -9.16 18.51
C ARG A 107 -34.10 -8.62 19.69
N GLY A 108 -34.82 -7.51 19.44
CA GLY A 108 -35.67 -6.88 20.43
C GLY A 108 -34.95 -6.08 21.49
N THR A 109 -33.65 -5.93 21.37
CA THR A 109 -32.81 -5.10 22.27
C THR A 109 -32.58 -3.72 21.66
N LEU A 110 -32.25 -2.76 22.52
CA LEU A 110 -31.81 -1.43 22.13
C LEU A 110 -30.34 -1.48 21.75
N LEU A 111 -30.03 -0.99 20.56
CA LEU A 111 -28.67 -0.91 20.02
C LEU A 111 -28.37 0.50 19.52
N SER A 112 -27.12 0.87 19.58
CA SER A 112 -26.59 2.05 18.87
C SER A 112 -25.69 1.57 17.73
N VAL A 113 -25.89 2.09 16.52
CA VAL A 113 -25.06 1.81 15.35
C VAL A 113 -24.57 3.12 14.74
N GLN A 114 -23.31 3.12 14.31
CA GLN A 114 -22.71 4.27 13.62
C GLN A 114 -22.50 3.94 12.14
N GLY A 115 -22.65 4.92 11.27
CA GLY A 115 -22.39 4.75 9.85
C GLY A 115 -22.81 5.93 8.99
N ILE A 116 -22.67 5.74 7.69
CA ILE A 116 -23.02 6.74 6.68
C ILE A 116 -24.38 6.39 6.08
N VAL A 117 -25.26 7.37 5.95
CA VAL A 117 -26.55 7.21 5.28
C VAL A 117 -26.34 7.09 3.78
N ARG A 118 -26.50 5.88 3.24
CA ARG A 118 -26.39 5.61 1.79
C ARG A 118 -27.64 6.01 1.01
N LYS A 119 -28.79 5.91 1.67
CA LYS A 119 -30.07 6.23 1.06
C LYS A 119 -31.06 6.68 2.14
N ALA A 120 -31.72 7.79 1.92
CA ALA A 120 -32.91 8.23 2.62
C ALA A 120 -34.08 8.21 1.64
N THR A 121 -35.22 7.63 2.01
CA THR A 121 -36.44 7.71 1.20
C THR A 121 -37.11 9.08 1.39
N GLU A 122 -38.06 9.40 0.52
CA GLU A 122 -38.98 10.51 0.79
C GLU A 122 -39.75 10.25 2.08
N VAL A 123 -40.07 11.31 2.81
CA VAL A 123 -40.97 11.25 3.95
C VAL A 123 -42.38 10.93 3.43
N ARG A 124 -43.03 9.92 4.00
CA ARG A 124 -44.35 9.44 3.59
C ARG A 124 -45.27 9.28 4.79
N PRO A 125 -46.56 9.64 4.68
CA PRO A 125 -47.51 9.42 5.75
C PRO A 125 -47.73 7.91 5.95
N LYS A 126 -47.57 7.44 7.18
CA LYS A 126 -47.87 6.08 7.66
C LYS A 126 -49.08 6.15 8.58
N VAL A 127 -50.07 5.27 8.37
CA VAL A 127 -51.23 5.17 9.25
C VAL A 127 -50.81 4.46 10.52
N THR A 128 -51.04 5.10 11.66
CA THR A 128 -50.83 4.50 12.99
C THR A 128 -52.13 3.95 13.58
N ASN A 129 -53.26 4.62 13.31
CA ASN A 129 -54.55 4.19 13.78
C ASN A 129 -55.58 4.36 12.67
N ALA A 130 -55.95 3.26 12.04
CA ALA A 130 -56.87 3.26 10.90
C ALA A 130 -58.34 3.27 11.37
N ALA A 131 -59.10 4.24 10.90
CA ALA A 131 -60.54 4.31 11.12
C ALA A 131 -61.30 3.57 10.00
N PHE A 132 -61.98 2.47 10.33
CA PHE A 132 -62.77 1.69 9.39
C PHE A 132 -64.25 2.01 9.55
N GLU A 133 -64.88 2.44 8.49
CA GLU A 133 -66.36 2.67 8.45
C GLU A 133 -67.03 1.41 7.98
N CYS A 134 -67.95 0.90 8.80
CA CYS A 134 -68.78 -0.21 8.44
C CYS A 134 -69.83 0.22 7.35
N GLN A 135 -69.75 -0.37 6.18
CA GLN A 135 -70.61 -0.03 5.04
C GLN A 135 -72.08 -0.43 5.27
N ARG A 136 -72.37 -1.10 6.40
CA ARG A 136 -73.79 -1.50 6.74
C ARG A 136 -74.46 -0.58 7.73
N CYS A 137 -73.73 -0.06 8.72
CA CYS A 137 -74.35 0.74 9.79
C CYS A 137 -73.68 2.12 10.00
N GLY A 138 -72.58 2.42 9.28
CA GLY A 138 -71.86 3.69 9.38
C GLY A 138 -70.96 3.83 10.66
N THR A 139 -70.91 2.82 11.50
CA THR A 139 -70.09 2.90 12.71
C THR A 139 -68.59 2.85 12.36
N LEU A 140 -67.82 3.76 12.96
CA LEU A 140 -66.38 3.81 12.84
C LEU A 140 -65.76 2.89 13.90
N THR A 141 -64.84 1.98 13.43
CA THR A 141 -64.02 1.14 14.30
C THR A 141 -62.57 1.53 14.06
N ARG A 142 -61.86 1.90 15.10
CA ARG A 142 -60.41 2.24 15.02
C ARG A 142 -59.57 1.03 15.35
N ILE A 143 -58.59 0.73 14.49
CA ILE A 143 -57.68 -0.38 14.65
C ILE A 143 -56.26 0.18 14.57
N PRO A 144 -55.46 0.03 15.64
CA PRO A 144 -54.04 0.35 15.60
C PRO A 144 -53.33 -0.49 14.52
N GLN A 145 -52.47 0.15 13.74
CA GLN A 145 -51.70 -0.47 12.68
C GLN A 145 -50.28 -0.67 13.18
N ALA A 146 -49.78 -1.92 13.14
CA ALA A 146 -48.40 -2.24 13.41
C ALA A 146 -47.59 -2.33 12.11
N ASP A 147 -46.29 -2.52 12.23
CA ASP A 147 -45.45 -2.82 11.07
C ASP A 147 -45.90 -4.14 10.42
N GLY A 148 -46.12 -4.14 9.12
CA GLY A 148 -46.56 -5.30 8.35
C GLY A 148 -47.83 -5.01 7.51
N ASP A 149 -48.63 -6.05 7.34
CA ASP A 149 -49.85 -5.95 6.52
C ASP A 149 -50.95 -5.12 7.21
N PHE A 150 -51.71 -4.42 6.38
CA PHE A 150 -52.80 -3.56 6.82
C PHE A 150 -53.89 -4.37 7.51
N GLN A 151 -54.15 -4.12 8.80
CA GLN A 151 -55.08 -4.89 9.61
C GLN A 151 -56.48 -4.30 9.56
N GLU A 152 -57.43 -5.12 9.12
CA GLU A 152 -58.88 -4.77 9.13
C GLU A 152 -59.57 -5.36 10.37
N PRO A 153 -60.65 -4.71 10.86
CA PRO A 153 -61.44 -5.24 11.97
C PRO A 153 -62.14 -6.56 11.56
N HIS A 154 -62.16 -7.55 12.44
CA HIS A 154 -62.86 -8.80 12.22
C HIS A 154 -64.38 -8.63 12.25
N GLU A 155 -64.86 -7.72 13.07
CA GLU A 155 -66.28 -7.43 13.21
C GLU A 155 -66.54 -5.96 13.56
N CYS A 156 -67.69 -5.46 13.20
CA CYS A 156 -68.08 -4.09 13.49
C CYS A 156 -68.56 -3.93 14.95
N GLN A 157 -67.98 -2.96 15.66
CA GLN A 157 -68.33 -2.67 17.05
C GLN A 157 -69.80 -2.21 17.25
N GLY A 158 -70.46 -1.74 16.20
CA GLY A 158 -71.85 -1.25 16.27
C GLY A 158 -72.88 -2.27 15.87
N CYS A 159 -72.64 -3.12 14.87
CA CYS A 159 -73.66 -4.08 14.38
C CYS A 159 -73.21 -5.55 14.47
N GLU A 160 -72.04 -5.82 15.07
CA GLU A 160 -71.46 -7.15 15.32
C GLU A 160 -71.41 -8.04 14.05
N ARG A 161 -71.24 -7.45 12.88
CA ARG A 161 -71.11 -8.18 11.61
C ARG A 161 -69.79 -8.05 10.99
N GLN A 162 -69.38 -9.09 10.28
CA GLN A 162 -68.13 -9.09 9.48
C GLN A 162 -68.32 -8.27 8.20
N GLY A 163 -67.83 -7.05 8.18
CA GLY A 163 -67.76 -6.12 7.05
C GLY A 163 -68.90 -6.09 6.04
N PRO A 164 -68.72 -5.51 4.90
CA PRO A 164 -67.49 -4.86 4.41
C PRO A 164 -67.13 -3.56 5.14
N PHE A 165 -65.86 -3.31 5.28
CA PHE A 165 -65.31 -2.08 5.85
C PHE A 165 -64.66 -1.23 4.76
N ARG A 166 -64.64 0.07 4.98
CA ARG A 166 -63.94 1.04 4.15
C ARG A 166 -63.08 1.91 5.06
N VAL A 167 -61.81 2.10 4.71
CA VAL A 167 -60.95 3.03 5.44
C VAL A 167 -61.43 4.45 5.24
N ASN A 168 -61.59 5.15 6.34
CA ASN A 168 -61.88 6.56 6.38
C ASN A 168 -60.59 7.32 6.71
N PHE A 169 -59.93 7.86 5.70
CA PHE A 169 -58.65 8.53 5.84
C PHE A 169 -58.77 9.83 6.67
N ASP A 170 -59.89 10.53 6.59
CA ASP A 170 -60.14 11.79 7.33
C ASP A 170 -60.24 11.59 8.85
N GLN A 171 -60.56 10.36 9.27
CA GLN A 171 -60.74 9.99 10.68
C GLN A 171 -59.60 9.04 11.17
N SER A 172 -58.65 8.74 10.31
CA SER A 172 -57.46 7.96 10.63
C SER A 172 -56.32 8.87 11.08
N GLU A 173 -55.45 8.34 11.92
CA GLU A 173 -54.29 9.05 12.42
C GLU A 173 -53.05 8.63 11.61
N PHE A 174 -52.21 9.62 11.26
CA PHE A 174 -51.01 9.43 10.47
C PHE A 174 -49.82 10.03 11.19
N VAL A 175 -48.65 9.41 10.96
CA VAL A 175 -47.35 9.99 11.30
C VAL A 175 -46.48 10.00 10.06
N ASP A 176 -45.56 10.90 10.01
CA ASP A 176 -44.52 10.89 8.97
C ASP A 176 -43.56 9.72 9.21
N ALA A 177 -43.17 9.02 8.15
CA ALA A 177 -42.26 7.89 8.21
C ALA A 177 -41.26 7.98 7.08
N GLN A 178 -40.03 7.62 7.42
CA GLN A 178 -38.91 7.60 6.48
C GLN A 178 -38.07 6.36 6.71
N LYS A 179 -37.49 5.82 5.65
CA LYS A 179 -36.58 4.69 5.70
C LYS A 179 -35.19 5.14 5.31
N LEU A 180 -34.23 4.91 6.19
CA LEU A 180 -32.81 5.16 5.98
C LEU A 180 -32.11 3.84 5.71
N ARG A 181 -31.05 3.87 4.92
CA ARG A 181 -30.09 2.77 4.78
C ARG A 181 -28.74 3.25 5.27
N VAL A 182 -28.35 2.78 6.44
CA VAL A 182 -27.09 3.11 7.11
C VAL A 182 -26.07 2.04 6.80
N GLN A 183 -24.87 2.45 6.35
CA GLN A 183 -23.77 1.57 5.99
C GLN A 183 -22.58 1.89 6.89
N GLU A 184 -21.79 0.88 7.22
CA GLU A 184 -20.51 1.05 7.95
C GLU A 184 -19.60 2.07 7.25
N SER A 185 -18.94 2.91 8.04
CA SER A 185 -17.95 3.85 7.51
C SER A 185 -16.78 3.09 6.91
N PRO A 186 -16.32 3.45 5.69
CA PRO A 186 -15.15 2.82 5.07
C PRO A 186 -13.85 3.00 5.86
N GLU A 187 -13.78 4.04 6.68
CA GLU A 187 -12.58 4.44 7.43
C GLU A 187 -12.16 3.43 8.52
N GLY A 188 -13.13 2.67 9.05
CA GLY A 188 -12.89 1.63 10.06
C GLY A 188 -12.62 0.23 9.47
N LEU A 189 -12.76 0.05 8.15
CA LEU A 189 -12.68 -1.26 7.51
C LEU A 189 -11.24 -1.62 7.13
N ARG A 190 -10.86 -2.88 7.38
CA ARG A 190 -9.60 -3.41 6.87
C ARG A 190 -9.67 -3.54 5.35
N GLY A 191 -8.55 -3.30 4.67
CA GLY A 191 -8.50 -3.33 3.21
C GLY A 191 -9.07 -4.63 2.63
N GLY A 192 -10.05 -4.51 1.72
CA GLY A 192 -10.73 -5.64 1.07
C GLY A 192 -12.05 -6.09 1.72
N GLU A 193 -12.45 -5.55 2.86
CA GLU A 193 -13.74 -5.86 3.48
C GLU A 193 -14.88 -5.09 2.81
N THR A 194 -15.98 -5.79 2.54
CA THR A 194 -17.22 -5.15 2.02
C THR A 194 -18.01 -4.55 3.17
N PRO A 195 -18.34 -3.25 3.15
CA PRO A 195 -19.13 -2.62 4.19
C PRO A 195 -20.54 -3.20 4.25
N GLN A 196 -21.01 -3.52 5.45
CA GLN A 196 -22.36 -3.98 5.71
C GLN A 196 -23.31 -2.80 5.86
N ALA A 197 -24.60 -3.03 5.64
CA ALA A 197 -25.62 -1.99 5.76
C ALA A 197 -26.86 -2.53 6.46
N ILE A 198 -27.54 -1.66 7.21
CA ILE A 198 -28.82 -1.95 7.87
C ILE A 198 -29.87 -0.93 7.46
N ASP A 199 -31.11 -1.41 7.30
CA ASP A 199 -32.27 -0.56 7.07
C ASP A 199 -32.81 -0.06 8.41
N VAL A 200 -33.09 1.24 8.51
CA VAL A 200 -33.62 1.90 9.71
C VAL A 200 -34.91 2.59 9.34
N ASN A 201 -36.01 2.27 10.03
CA ASN A 201 -37.27 2.96 9.92
C ASN A 201 -37.37 4.02 11.02
N ILE A 202 -37.58 5.27 10.66
CA ILE A 202 -37.76 6.42 11.57
C ILE A 202 -39.13 7.04 11.36
N GLU A 203 -39.70 7.58 12.45
CA GLU A 203 -41.08 8.10 12.45
C GLU A 203 -41.16 9.44 13.20
N ASP A 204 -42.16 10.24 12.80
CA ASP A 204 -42.55 11.54 13.36
C ASP A 204 -41.43 12.59 13.24
N ASP A 205 -41.05 13.24 14.33
CA ASP A 205 -40.20 14.44 14.40
C ASP A 205 -38.76 14.23 13.93
N ILE A 206 -38.26 13.00 13.96
CA ILE A 206 -36.91 12.67 13.47
C ILE A 206 -36.84 12.39 11.96
N THR A 207 -37.96 12.55 11.24
CA THR A 207 -38.01 12.38 9.79
C THR A 207 -37.66 13.66 9.06
N GLY A 208 -36.92 13.53 7.93
CA GLY A 208 -36.58 14.65 7.07
C GLY A 208 -35.35 15.45 7.49
N GLU A 209 -34.78 15.17 8.64
CA GLU A 209 -33.56 15.83 9.12
C GLU A 209 -32.26 15.26 8.48
N VAL A 210 -32.31 13.97 8.15
CA VAL A 210 -31.15 13.20 7.67
C VAL A 210 -31.17 13.06 6.17
N THR A 211 -30.03 13.30 5.53
CA THR A 211 -29.83 13.18 4.08
C THR A 211 -28.80 12.09 3.75
N ALA A 212 -28.79 11.65 2.47
CA ALA A 212 -27.78 10.71 2.02
C ALA A 212 -26.39 11.37 2.03
N GLY A 213 -25.44 10.72 2.68
CA GLY A 213 -24.08 11.21 2.88
C GLY A 213 -23.77 11.62 4.32
N ASP A 214 -24.81 11.84 5.17
CA ASP A 214 -24.60 12.22 6.56
C ASP A 214 -24.02 11.06 7.36
N HIS A 215 -23.08 11.36 8.24
CA HIS A 215 -22.63 10.44 9.28
C HIS A 215 -23.61 10.50 10.44
N VAL A 216 -24.10 9.35 10.87
CA VAL A 216 -25.13 9.26 11.89
C VAL A 216 -24.82 8.19 12.91
N THR A 217 -25.19 8.50 14.16
CA THR A 217 -25.37 7.51 15.21
C THR A 217 -26.87 7.28 15.40
N VAL A 218 -27.31 6.06 15.13
CA VAL A 218 -28.70 5.67 15.25
C VAL A 218 -28.88 4.77 16.46
N THR A 219 -29.69 5.21 17.43
CA THR A 219 -30.15 4.37 18.54
C THR A 219 -31.54 3.84 18.22
N GLY A 220 -31.71 2.52 18.28
CA GLY A 220 -33.00 1.92 17.90
C GLY A 220 -33.12 0.45 18.32
N ILE A 221 -34.29 -0.10 18.05
CA ILE A 221 -34.68 -1.48 18.40
C ILE A 221 -34.48 -2.38 17.18
N LEU A 222 -33.69 -3.45 17.32
CA LEU A 222 -33.52 -4.43 16.25
C LEU A 222 -34.75 -5.30 16.10
N LYS A 223 -35.29 -5.36 14.88
CA LYS A 223 -36.46 -6.16 14.49
C LYS A 223 -36.10 -7.10 13.33
N LEU A 224 -36.93 -8.10 13.11
CA LEU A 224 -36.85 -9.06 12.02
C LEU A 224 -38.00 -8.86 11.05
N ASP A 225 -37.70 -8.87 9.75
CA ASP A 225 -38.68 -8.90 8.67
C ASP A 225 -38.63 -10.25 7.96
N GLN A 226 -39.77 -10.88 7.75
CA GLN A 226 -39.85 -12.19 7.13
C GLN A 226 -39.82 -12.08 5.61
N GLN A 227 -38.84 -12.69 4.99
CA GLN A 227 -38.76 -12.75 3.53
C GLN A 227 -39.80 -13.71 2.94
N GLY A 228 -40.53 -13.25 1.94
CA GLY A 228 -41.41 -14.07 1.15
C GLY A 228 -42.87 -13.55 1.10
N SER A 229 -43.67 -14.08 0.18
CA SER A 229 -45.13 -13.83 0.13
C SER A 229 -45.82 -14.77 1.10
N GLU A 230 -47.08 -14.45 1.51
CA GLU A 230 -47.90 -15.31 2.39
C GLU A 230 -47.96 -16.79 1.97
N ARG A 231 -47.65 -17.10 0.72
CA ARG A 231 -47.66 -18.47 0.17
C ARG A 231 -46.31 -19.18 0.18
N GLU A 232 -45.18 -18.44 0.35
CA GLU A 232 -43.82 -18.97 0.38
C GLU A 232 -43.04 -18.33 1.54
N GLN A 233 -43.32 -18.78 2.75
CA GLN A 233 -42.59 -18.32 3.93
C GLN A 233 -41.16 -18.91 3.96
N SER A 234 -40.15 -18.06 3.88
CA SER A 234 -38.78 -18.44 4.10
C SER A 234 -38.47 -18.54 5.60
N PRO A 235 -37.63 -19.51 6.04
CA PRO A 235 -37.09 -19.51 7.40
C PRO A 235 -36.00 -18.44 7.61
N MET A 236 -35.64 -17.70 6.57
CA MET A 236 -34.66 -16.60 6.61
C MET A 236 -35.40 -15.28 6.87
N PHE A 237 -34.80 -14.45 7.73
CA PHE A 237 -35.32 -13.15 8.11
C PHE A 237 -34.26 -12.10 7.79
N ASP A 238 -34.71 -10.96 7.29
CA ASP A 238 -33.89 -9.77 7.22
C ASP A 238 -33.92 -9.01 8.54
N THR A 239 -32.84 -8.32 8.86
CA THR A 239 -32.75 -7.48 10.04
C THR A 239 -32.96 -6.03 9.65
N TYR A 240 -33.76 -5.31 10.45
CA TYR A 240 -33.93 -3.87 10.36
C TYR A 240 -34.03 -3.26 11.75
N MET A 241 -33.84 -1.95 11.84
CA MET A 241 -34.02 -1.21 13.09
C MET A 241 -35.24 -0.30 13.01
N THR A 242 -35.94 -0.18 14.13
CA THR A 242 -36.85 0.95 14.36
C THR A 242 -36.04 1.99 15.15
N GLY A 243 -35.71 3.11 14.53
CA GLY A 243 -34.95 4.19 15.14
C GLY A 243 -35.77 4.92 16.20
N LEU A 244 -35.19 5.06 17.39
CA LEU A 244 -35.72 5.90 18.47
C LEU A 244 -35.07 7.27 18.46
N SER A 245 -33.78 7.35 18.17
CA SER A 245 -33.02 8.57 18.05
C SER A 245 -32.03 8.47 16.87
N VAL A 246 -31.81 9.59 16.20
CA VAL A 246 -30.82 9.75 15.16
C VAL A 246 -30.02 11.01 15.46
N GLU A 247 -28.75 10.84 15.68
CA GLU A 247 -27.82 11.94 15.91
C GLU A 247 -26.93 12.07 14.67
N ILE A 248 -26.94 13.24 14.07
CA ILE A 248 -26.03 13.57 12.98
C ILE A 248 -24.70 13.93 13.65
N GLU A 249 -23.67 13.15 13.34
CA GLU A 249 -22.31 13.48 13.73
C GLU A 249 -21.90 14.68 12.86
N ASP A 250 -22.16 15.87 13.32
CA ASP A 250 -21.54 17.08 12.78
C ASP A 250 -20.04 16.90 12.96
N GLU A 251 -19.34 16.90 11.83
CA GLU A 251 -17.93 16.55 11.70
C GLU A 251 -17.10 17.09 12.86
N GLN A 252 -16.22 16.24 13.36
CA GLN A 252 -15.21 16.48 14.42
C GLN A 252 -14.35 17.76 14.27
N PHE A 253 -14.69 18.65 13.33
CA PHE A 253 -14.04 19.94 13.15
C PHE A 253 -14.37 20.96 14.23
N GLU A 254 -15.51 20.86 14.92
CA GLU A 254 -15.83 21.74 16.04
C GLU A 254 -15.07 21.36 17.34
N GLU A 255 -14.61 20.11 17.44
CA GLU A 255 -13.82 19.62 18.60
C GLU A 255 -12.29 19.69 18.39
N MET A 256 -11.80 20.05 17.21
CA MET A 256 -10.37 20.34 17.04
C MET A 256 -10.02 21.63 17.76
N ASP A 257 -9.37 21.49 18.89
CA ASP A 257 -8.84 22.62 19.70
C ASP A 257 -7.65 23.25 18.93
N ILE A 258 -7.97 24.05 17.91
CA ILE A 258 -6.96 24.77 17.10
C ILE A 258 -6.34 25.84 17.99
N SER A 259 -5.12 25.57 18.44
CA SER A 259 -4.39 26.50 19.28
C SER A 259 -4.01 27.80 18.55
N GLU A 260 -3.69 28.86 19.28
CA GLU A 260 -3.22 30.12 18.68
C GLU A 260 -1.87 29.94 17.92
N SER A 261 -1.06 28.92 18.30
CA SER A 261 0.14 28.54 17.55
C SER A 261 -0.22 27.92 16.19
N ASP A 262 -1.21 27.02 16.16
CA ASP A 262 -1.65 26.38 14.91
C ASP A 262 -2.24 27.40 13.93
N LYS A 263 -3.02 28.36 14.44
CA LYS A 263 -3.53 29.47 13.62
C LYS A 263 -2.40 30.31 13.00
N THR A 264 -1.34 30.55 13.77
CA THR A 264 -0.18 31.31 13.29
C THR A 264 0.54 30.52 12.19
N GLU A 265 0.77 29.24 12.38
CA GLU A 265 1.41 28.34 11.41
C GLU A 265 0.57 28.21 10.13
N LEU A 266 -0.76 28.05 10.26
CA LEU A 266 -1.68 28.03 9.11
C LEU A 266 -1.63 29.33 8.28
N VAL A 267 -1.54 30.50 8.96
CA VAL A 267 -1.42 31.78 8.29
C VAL A 267 -0.05 31.91 7.57
N GLU A 268 1.02 31.42 8.18
CA GLU A 268 2.34 31.40 7.56
C GLU A 268 2.35 30.49 6.33
N LEU A 269 1.84 29.27 6.42
CA LEU A 269 1.69 28.35 5.29
C LEU A 269 0.83 28.93 4.18
N SER A 270 -0.28 29.59 4.50
CA SER A 270 -1.18 30.20 3.49
C SER A 270 -0.55 31.33 2.70
N ASN A 271 0.52 31.94 3.22
CA ASN A 271 1.26 33.01 2.54
C ASN A 271 2.49 32.49 1.78
N ASP A 272 2.79 31.19 1.84
CA ASP A 272 3.89 30.60 1.11
C ASP A 272 3.52 30.53 -0.38
N PRO A 273 4.33 31.11 -1.29
CA PRO A 273 4.06 31.07 -2.73
C PRO A 273 4.06 29.63 -3.28
N ASP A 274 4.76 28.69 -2.63
CA ASP A 274 4.92 27.31 -3.08
C ASP A 274 3.95 26.34 -2.39
N ILE A 275 2.93 26.86 -1.68
CA ILE A 275 1.98 26.05 -0.90
C ILE A 275 1.30 24.97 -1.74
N TYR A 276 0.95 25.23 -2.99
CA TYR A 276 0.31 24.23 -3.85
C TYR A 276 1.24 23.08 -4.23
N GLU A 277 2.53 23.35 -4.44
CA GLU A 277 3.54 22.33 -4.70
C GLU A 277 3.77 21.47 -3.46
N GLN A 278 3.80 22.08 -2.28
CA GLN A 278 3.91 21.37 -1.00
C GLN A 278 2.69 20.47 -0.74
N MET A 279 1.47 20.96 -1.01
CA MET A 279 0.24 20.15 -0.91
C MET A 279 0.25 18.96 -1.86
N VAL A 280 0.64 19.16 -3.12
CA VAL A 280 0.77 18.09 -4.12
C VAL A 280 1.82 17.07 -3.66
N GLY A 281 2.96 17.53 -3.14
CA GLY A 281 4.01 16.66 -2.61
C GLY A 281 3.58 15.86 -1.38
N ALA A 282 2.69 16.40 -0.54
CA ALA A 282 2.17 15.72 0.65
C ALA A 282 1.14 14.63 0.31
N ILE A 283 0.41 14.75 -0.82
CA ILE A 283 -0.58 13.75 -1.23
C ILE A 283 0.11 12.56 -1.89
N ALA A 284 -0.01 11.39 -1.27
CA ALA A 284 0.56 10.13 -1.73
C ALA A 284 2.04 10.29 -2.17
N PRO A 285 2.96 10.64 -1.26
CA PRO A 285 4.35 10.95 -1.60
C PRO A 285 5.10 9.76 -2.21
N SER A 286 4.63 8.54 -1.96
CA SER A 286 5.16 7.32 -2.59
C SER A 286 4.79 7.16 -4.07
N ILE A 287 3.84 7.94 -4.59
CA ILE A 287 3.41 7.90 -5.99
C ILE A 287 4.05 9.09 -6.70
N TYR A 288 5.02 8.82 -7.56
CA TYR A 288 5.69 9.85 -8.35
C TYR A 288 4.83 10.31 -9.53
N GLY A 289 4.83 11.62 -9.82
CA GLY A 289 4.00 12.23 -10.86
C GLY A 289 2.53 12.34 -10.46
N TYR A 290 1.64 12.42 -11.44
CA TYR A 290 0.19 12.64 -11.23
C TYR A 290 -0.12 13.97 -10.53
N GLU A 291 0.64 15.03 -10.85
CA GLU A 291 0.52 16.34 -10.19
C GLU A 291 -0.87 16.95 -10.36
N ALA A 292 -1.48 16.82 -11.55
CA ALA A 292 -2.81 17.32 -11.82
C ALA A 292 -3.88 16.58 -11.00
N GLU A 293 -3.76 15.25 -10.87
CA GLU A 293 -4.65 14.41 -10.09
C GLU A 293 -4.48 14.69 -8.59
N LYS A 294 -3.25 14.81 -8.10
CA LYS A 294 -2.95 15.18 -6.72
C LYS A 294 -3.45 16.59 -6.38
N LEU A 295 -3.27 17.55 -7.28
CA LEU A 295 -3.82 18.89 -7.11
C LEU A 295 -5.35 18.87 -7.08
N ALA A 296 -5.99 18.07 -7.94
CA ALA A 296 -7.44 17.90 -7.93
C ALA A 296 -7.92 17.29 -6.61
N MET A 297 -7.19 16.31 -6.04
CA MET A 297 -7.47 15.76 -4.70
C MET A 297 -7.33 16.82 -3.61
N ALA A 298 -6.26 17.64 -3.65
CA ALA A 298 -6.09 18.75 -2.72
C ALA A 298 -7.28 19.72 -2.79
N LEU A 299 -7.68 20.13 -4.01
CA LEU A 299 -8.83 21.01 -4.22
C LEU A 299 -10.15 20.38 -3.75
N GLN A 300 -10.31 19.07 -3.86
CA GLN A 300 -11.48 18.34 -3.34
C GLN A 300 -11.53 18.40 -1.81
N LEU A 301 -10.39 18.19 -1.13
CA LEU A 301 -10.31 18.26 0.33
C LEU A 301 -10.69 19.64 0.87
N PHE A 302 -10.31 20.72 0.19
CA PHE A 302 -10.72 22.06 0.59
C PHE A 302 -12.16 22.40 0.21
N SER A 303 -12.72 21.67 -0.77
CA SER A 303 -14.07 21.89 -1.27
C SER A 303 -14.34 23.32 -1.76
N GLY A 304 -15.58 23.65 -2.01
CA GLY A 304 -16.02 24.99 -2.39
C GLY A 304 -17.00 25.56 -1.36
N VAL A 305 -17.35 26.80 -1.50
CA VAL A 305 -18.32 27.47 -0.62
C VAL A 305 -19.74 27.23 -1.13
N THR A 306 -20.59 26.71 -0.27
CA THR A 306 -22.04 26.60 -0.54
C THR A 306 -22.64 27.99 -0.80
N LYS A 307 -23.40 28.15 -1.88
CA LYS A 307 -24.05 29.40 -2.24
C LYS A 307 -25.57 29.25 -2.14
N HIS A 308 -26.19 30.20 -1.45
CA HIS A 308 -27.65 30.34 -1.43
C HIS A 308 -28.04 31.38 -2.47
N LEU A 309 -28.89 31.00 -3.42
CA LEU A 309 -29.37 31.86 -4.47
C LEU A 309 -30.61 32.66 -4.03
N PRO A 310 -30.89 33.82 -4.65
CA PRO A 310 -32.05 34.65 -4.28
C PRO A 310 -33.42 33.99 -4.49
N ASP A 311 -33.48 32.94 -5.30
CA ASP A 311 -34.71 32.14 -5.56
C ASP A 311 -34.95 31.05 -4.51
N GLY A 312 -34.10 30.97 -3.45
CA GLY A 312 -34.18 29.96 -2.39
C GLY A 312 -33.47 28.64 -2.74
N SER A 313 -32.93 28.51 -3.93
CA SER A 313 -32.14 27.31 -4.27
C SER A 313 -30.73 27.36 -3.66
N ARG A 314 -30.18 26.16 -3.36
CA ARG A 314 -28.85 25.95 -2.79
C ARG A 314 -27.92 25.33 -3.84
N LEU A 315 -26.79 25.99 -4.12
CA LEU A 315 -25.69 25.38 -4.85
C LEU A 315 -24.71 24.78 -3.83
N ARG A 316 -24.51 23.47 -3.91
CA ARG A 316 -23.51 22.78 -3.05
C ARG A 316 -22.10 23.29 -3.38
N GLY A 317 -21.28 23.41 -2.36
CA GLY A 317 -19.84 23.69 -2.48
C GLY A 317 -19.01 22.45 -2.71
N ASP A 318 -19.55 21.26 -2.42
CA ASP A 318 -18.82 20.00 -2.43
C ASP A 318 -18.32 19.65 -3.83
N LEU A 319 -17.04 19.34 -3.92
CA LEU A 319 -16.41 18.86 -5.15
C LEU A 319 -16.37 17.33 -5.12
N HIS A 320 -16.87 16.72 -6.18
CA HIS A 320 -16.79 15.28 -6.39
C HIS A 320 -15.80 14.96 -7.50
N MET A 321 -14.89 14.01 -7.25
CA MET A 321 -13.93 13.56 -8.24
C MET A 321 -14.16 12.07 -8.54
N LEU A 322 -14.17 11.75 -9.83
CA LEU A 322 -14.20 10.37 -10.30
C LEU A 322 -12.86 10.07 -10.97
N LEU A 323 -12.09 9.16 -10.37
CA LEU A 323 -10.86 8.64 -10.96
C LEU A 323 -11.20 7.38 -11.77
N ILE A 324 -10.95 7.42 -13.08
CA ILE A 324 -11.14 6.28 -13.97
C ILE A 324 -9.78 5.94 -14.55
N GLY A 325 -9.35 4.71 -14.37
CA GLY A 325 -8.11 4.18 -14.92
C GLY A 325 -8.21 2.67 -15.09
N ASP A 326 -7.41 2.13 -15.99
CA ASP A 326 -7.32 0.69 -16.15
C ASP A 326 -6.69 0.06 -14.91
N PRO A 327 -7.19 -1.10 -14.45
CA PRO A 327 -6.53 -1.85 -13.39
C PRO A 327 -5.13 -2.25 -13.86
N GLY A 328 -4.14 -2.13 -12.99
CA GLY A 328 -2.78 -2.56 -13.31
C GLY A 328 -1.93 -1.56 -14.10
N THR A 329 -2.22 -0.24 -14.07
CA THR A 329 -1.29 0.81 -14.56
C THR A 329 0.05 0.80 -13.81
N GLY A 330 0.39 -0.38 -13.25
CA GLY A 330 1.59 -0.64 -12.49
C GLY A 330 2.86 -0.42 -13.31
N LYS A 331 3.82 0.23 -12.71
CA LYS A 331 5.15 0.52 -13.23
C LYS A 331 6.02 -0.72 -12.98
N CYS A 332 5.87 -1.78 -13.78
CA CYS A 332 6.53 -3.06 -13.54
C CYS A 332 7.72 -3.27 -14.49
N LEU A 333 8.68 -4.07 -14.02
CA LEU A 333 9.83 -4.58 -14.74
C LEU A 333 9.62 -6.06 -15.06
N SER A 334 10.23 -6.56 -16.12
CA SER A 334 10.36 -8.00 -16.36
C SER A 334 11.21 -8.64 -15.25
N GLY A 335 10.84 -9.84 -14.78
CA GLY A 335 11.47 -10.50 -13.65
C GLY A 335 12.96 -10.79 -13.81
N ASP A 336 13.44 -10.94 -15.05
CA ASP A 336 14.86 -11.12 -15.38
C ASP A 336 15.66 -9.80 -15.44
N THR A 337 15.00 -8.64 -15.25
CA THR A 337 15.68 -7.36 -15.16
C THR A 337 16.51 -7.30 -13.89
N ALA A 338 17.82 -7.13 -14.02
CA ALA A 338 18.70 -6.98 -12.87
C ALA A 338 18.58 -5.59 -12.24
N VAL A 339 18.40 -5.55 -10.93
CA VAL A 339 18.44 -4.34 -10.10
C VAL A 339 19.71 -4.33 -9.26
N THR A 340 20.27 -3.15 -9.00
CA THR A 340 21.43 -2.98 -8.11
C THR A 340 20.93 -2.62 -6.73
N LEU A 341 21.35 -3.36 -5.71
CA LEU A 341 21.05 -3.08 -4.30
C LEU A 341 22.00 -2.00 -3.75
N ALA A 342 21.66 -1.44 -2.59
CA ALA A 342 22.50 -0.43 -1.94
C ALA A 342 23.90 -0.96 -1.56
N ASP A 343 24.05 -2.26 -1.34
CA ASP A 343 25.33 -2.92 -1.08
C ASP A 343 26.15 -3.17 -2.36
N GLY A 344 25.61 -2.91 -3.54
CA GLY A 344 26.26 -3.05 -4.84
C GLY A 344 25.98 -4.35 -5.58
N ARG A 345 25.34 -5.34 -4.94
CA ARG A 345 24.96 -6.59 -5.62
C ARG A 345 23.92 -6.34 -6.69
N ARG A 346 24.06 -7.06 -7.80
CA ARG A 346 23.07 -7.08 -8.87
C ARG A 346 22.27 -8.38 -8.81
N VAL A 347 20.98 -8.26 -8.64
CA VAL A 347 20.05 -9.40 -8.55
C VAL A 347 18.91 -9.24 -9.53
N PRO A 348 18.40 -10.33 -10.16
CA PRO A 348 17.16 -10.27 -10.91
C PRO A 348 16.00 -9.81 -10.01
N VAL A 349 15.19 -8.86 -10.49
CA VAL A 349 14.09 -8.33 -9.68
C VAL A 349 13.07 -9.42 -9.33
N GLY A 350 12.88 -10.42 -10.20
CA GLY A 350 12.04 -11.58 -9.94
C GLY A 350 12.51 -12.36 -8.71
N ASP A 351 13.81 -12.71 -8.66
CA ASP A 351 14.39 -13.45 -7.53
C ASP A 351 14.31 -12.63 -6.23
N LEU A 352 14.56 -11.32 -6.32
CA LEU A 352 14.44 -10.39 -5.20
C LEU A 352 13.01 -10.34 -4.66
N VAL A 353 12.01 -10.27 -5.54
CA VAL A 353 10.59 -10.26 -5.16
C VAL A 353 10.19 -11.60 -4.55
N GLU A 354 10.52 -12.73 -5.19
CA GLU A 354 10.18 -14.07 -4.65
C GLU A 354 10.79 -14.33 -3.28
N ALA A 355 12.01 -13.85 -3.03
CA ALA A 355 12.68 -13.99 -1.74
C ALA A 355 12.04 -13.16 -0.61
N ASN A 356 11.23 -12.15 -0.96
CA ASN A 356 10.55 -11.27 -0.01
C ASN A 356 9.02 -11.46 0.03
N LEU A 357 8.47 -12.48 -0.66
CA LEU A 357 7.06 -12.87 -0.58
C LEU A 357 6.88 -13.95 0.49
N GLU A 358 6.93 -13.58 1.78
CA GLU A 358 6.77 -14.53 2.90
C GLU A 358 5.29 -14.81 3.22
N ASP A 359 4.44 -13.76 3.22
CA ASP A 359 2.99 -13.84 3.44
C ASP A 359 2.25 -13.01 2.38
N PRO A 360 2.24 -13.48 1.13
CA PRO A 360 1.76 -12.68 0.00
C PRO A 360 0.27 -12.37 0.10
N LYS A 361 -0.06 -11.09 0.02
CA LYS A 361 -1.42 -10.57 0.04
C LYS A 361 -1.92 -10.40 -1.40
N PRO A 362 -3.13 -10.85 -1.71
CA PRO A 362 -3.69 -10.71 -3.06
C PRO A 362 -3.99 -9.25 -3.39
N VAL A 363 -3.78 -8.88 -4.64
CA VAL A 363 -4.15 -7.58 -5.21
C VAL A 363 -4.48 -7.77 -6.69
N ASP A 364 -5.63 -7.26 -7.14
CA ASP A 364 -6.11 -7.33 -8.53
C ASP A 364 -5.61 -8.54 -9.35
N ASP A 365 -4.56 -8.33 -10.16
CA ASP A 365 -3.91 -9.28 -11.06
C ASP A 365 -2.62 -9.89 -10.50
N GLY A 366 -2.41 -9.85 -9.18
CA GLY A 366 -1.16 -10.33 -8.59
C GLY A 366 -1.15 -10.45 -7.09
N VAL A 367 0.04 -10.32 -6.51
CA VAL A 367 0.29 -10.35 -5.07
C VAL A 367 1.32 -9.30 -4.67
N TYR A 368 1.30 -8.89 -3.41
CA TYR A 368 2.33 -8.05 -2.82
C TYR A 368 2.66 -8.52 -1.40
N ASP A 369 3.81 -8.08 -0.91
CA ASP A 369 4.19 -8.25 0.50
C ASP A 369 5.00 -7.05 0.98
N GLU A 370 5.10 -6.92 2.30
CA GLU A 370 5.97 -5.92 2.92
C GLU A 370 7.43 -6.34 2.77
N ALA A 371 8.31 -5.38 2.55
CA ALA A 371 9.73 -5.61 2.37
C ALA A 371 10.53 -4.47 3.00
N ASP A 372 11.82 -4.70 3.22
CA ASP A 372 12.75 -3.69 3.71
C ASP A 372 14.07 -3.79 2.94
N ILE A 373 14.06 -3.28 1.69
CA ILE A 373 15.15 -3.43 0.74
C ILE A 373 15.80 -2.07 0.48
N ALA A 374 17.09 -1.94 0.74
CA ALA A 374 17.85 -0.74 0.45
C ALA A 374 18.28 -0.68 -1.03
N LEU A 375 17.93 0.39 -1.71
CA LEU A 375 18.18 0.60 -3.14
C LEU A 375 18.73 2.01 -3.40
N PRO A 376 19.68 2.17 -4.35
CA PRO A 376 20.05 3.50 -4.84
C PRO A 376 18.89 4.08 -5.66
N SER A 377 18.47 5.29 -5.31
CA SER A 377 17.35 6.00 -5.94
C SER A 377 17.74 7.38 -6.39
N LEU A 378 17.21 7.82 -7.53
CA LEU A 378 17.37 9.19 -8.03
C LEU A 378 16.49 10.14 -7.20
N THR A 379 17.08 11.24 -6.74
CA THR A 379 16.37 12.34 -6.07
C THR A 379 15.93 13.40 -7.08
N GLU A 380 15.05 14.30 -6.68
CA GLU A 380 14.62 15.44 -7.50
C GLU A 380 15.80 16.37 -7.86
N SER A 381 16.80 16.47 -7.00
CA SER A 381 18.04 17.23 -7.28
C SER A 381 18.97 16.57 -8.29
N GLY A 382 18.63 15.37 -8.80
CA GLY A 382 19.49 14.58 -9.69
C GLY A 382 20.61 13.81 -8.99
N ALA A 383 20.65 13.80 -7.64
CA ALA A 383 21.56 12.98 -6.87
C ALA A 383 21.05 11.54 -6.75
N ILE A 384 21.96 10.60 -6.46
CA ILE A 384 21.57 9.22 -6.13
C ILE A 384 21.80 9.02 -4.64
N GLU A 385 20.74 8.63 -3.94
CA GLU A 385 20.74 8.37 -2.50
C GLU A 385 20.15 6.99 -2.20
N GLU A 386 20.57 6.40 -1.07
CA GLU A 386 19.97 5.17 -0.58
C GLU A 386 18.53 5.44 -0.08
N ARG A 387 17.57 4.67 -0.58
CA ARG A 387 16.20 4.63 -0.09
C ARG A 387 15.75 3.20 0.15
N ARG A 388 14.78 3.03 1.04
CA ARG A 388 14.24 1.71 1.38
C ARG A 388 12.91 1.48 0.65
N ALA A 389 12.85 0.38 -0.10
CA ALA A 389 11.59 -0.12 -0.64
C ALA A 389 10.82 -0.84 0.48
N SER A 390 9.60 -0.40 0.77
CA SER A 390 8.76 -0.94 1.84
C SER A 390 7.85 -2.08 1.39
N ARG A 391 7.75 -2.35 0.08
CA ARG A 391 6.91 -3.39 -0.50
C ARG A 391 7.48 -3.93 -1.79
N VAL A 392 7.19 -5.19 -2.04
CA VAL A 392 7.43 -5.88 -3.32
C VAL A 392 6.10 -6.29 -3.94
N TRP A 393 6.06 -6.31 -5.28
CA TRP A 393 4.85 -6.60 -6.05
C TRP A 393 5.18 -7.59 -7.14
N LYS A 394 4.30 -8.59 -7.34
CA LYS A 394 4.34 -9.52 -8.45
C LYS A 394 2.99 -9.52 -9.14
N ARG A 395 2.97 -9.22 -10.44
CA ARG A 395 1.75 -9.12 -11.24
C ARG A 395 1.88 -9.91 -12.53
N GLU A 396 0.75 -10.25 -13.14
CA GLU A 396 0.75 -10.81 -14.51
C GLU A 396 1.29 -9.78 -15.49
N ALA A 397 2.10 -10.26 -16.47
CA ALA A 397 2.62 -9.38 -17.49
C ALA A 397 1.48 -8.98 -18.47
N PRO A 398 1.40 -7.71 -18.91
CA PRO A 398 0.47 -7.31 -19.95
C PRO A 398 0.84 -7.99 -21.31
N GLU A 399 -0.07 -7.93 -22.26
CA GLU A 399 0.15 -8.52 -23.60
C GLU A 399 1.36 -7.91 -24.33
N GLU A 400 1.67 -6.64 -24.04
CA GLU A 400 2.80 -5.91 -24.62
C GLU A 400 3.77 -5.44 -23.55
N MET A 401 5.07 -5.71 -23.76
CA MET A 401 6.19 -5.19 -22.97
C MET A 401 7.13 -4.41 -23.87
N TYR A 402 7.72 -3.34 -23.34
CA TYR A 402 8.65 -2.48 -24.07
C TYR A 402 10.09 -2.81 -23.68
N ARG A 403 10.90 -3.18 -24.67
CA ARG A 403 12.35 -3.35 -24.48
C ARG A 403 13.09 -2.12 -24.96
N ILE A 404 13.61 -1.35 -24.01
CA ILE A 404 14.39 -0.14 -24.28
C ILE A 404 15.86 -0.50 -24.24
N ARG A 405 16.59 -0.14 -25.30
CA ARG A 405 18.05 -0.38 -25.42
C ARG A 405 18.75 0.93 -25.70
N THR A 406 19.72 1.27 -24.86
CA THR A 406 20.56 2.46 -25.03
C THR A 406 21.74 2.23 -25.96
N ALA A 407 22.36 3.30 -26.46
CA ALA A 407 23.57 3.24 -27.29
C ALA A 407 24.77 2.61 -26.54
N SER A 408 24.82 2.72 -25.21
CA SER A 408 25.82 2.07 -24.35
C SER A 408 25.59 0.57 -24.17
N GLY A 409 24.46 0.03 -24.68
CA GLY A 409 24.10 -1.39 -24.58
C GLY A 409 23.38 -1.76 -23.28
N ARG A 410 22.96 -0.81 -22.46
CA ARG A 410 22.02 -1.07 -21.37
C ARG A 410 20.65 -1.42 -21.96
N ALA A 411 19.97 -2.36 -21.37
CA ALA A 411 18.62 -2.75 -21.80
C ALA A 411 17.74 -3.00 -20.57
N VAL A 412 16.49 -2.58 -20.67
CA VAL A 412 15.47 -2.84 -19.67
C VAL A 412 14.17 -3.22 -20.36
N GLU A 413 13.43 -4.15 -19.79
CA GLU A 413 12.12 -4.56 -20.29
C GLU A 413 11.06 -4.21 -19.27
N VAL A 414 10.08 -3.37 -19.69
CA VAL A 414 9.15 -2.68 -18.82
C VAL A 414 7.74 -2.69 -19.39
N THR A 415 6.76 -2.45 -18.51
CA THR A 415 5.37 -2.18 -18.93
C THR A 415 5.27 -0.87 -19.70
N PRO A 416 4.25 -0.67 -20.56
CA PRO A 416 4.08 0.53 -21.38
C PRO A 416 4.05 1.83 -20.55
N SER A 417 3.46 1.79 -19.36
CA SER A 417 3.30 2.93 -18.45
C SER A 417 4.53 3.20 -17.57
N HIS A 418 5.57 2.35 -17.63
CA HIS A 418 6.76 2.50 -16.80
C HIS A 418 7.50 3.80 -17.14
N PRO A 419 7.78 4.68 -16.15
CA PRO A 419 8.47 5.94 -16.41
C PRO A 419 9.97 5.73 -16.51
N LEU A 420 10.56 6.34 -17.51
CA LEU A 420 12.00 6.50 -17.65
C LEU A 420 12.33 7.98 -17.63
N PHE A 421 13.41 8.35 -16.97
CA PHE A 421 13.82 9.74 -16.91
C PHE A 421 14.53 10.14 -18.20
N VAL A 422 13.97 11.11 -18.89
CA VAL A 422 14.54 11.71 -20.10
C VAL A 422 15.00 13.13 -19.80
N GLN A 423 15.96 13.64 -20.58
CA GLN A 423 16.40 15.02 -20.49
C GLN A 423 15.49 15.90 -21.34
N SER A 424 14.84 16.89 -20.75
CA SER A 424 14.02 17.90 -21.45
C SER A 424 14.21 19.28 -20.81
N GLY A 425 14.55 20.29 -21.61
CA GLY A 425 14.69 21.66 -21.13
C GLY A 425 15.82 21.92 -20.11
N GLY A 426 16.74 20.96 -19.91
CA GLY A 426 17.77 21.03 -18.88
C GLY A 426 17.45 20.27 -17.58
N GLU A 427 16.25 19.66 -17.49
CA GLU A 427 15.76 18.92 -16.33
C GLU A 427 15.54 17.45 -16.68
N PHE A 428 15.49 16.59 -15.66
CA PHE A 428 15.09 15.20 -15.81
C PHE A 428 13.58 15.06 -15.60
N VAL A 429 12.86 14.69 -16.67
CA VAL A 429 11.41 14.51 -16.62
C VAL A 429 11.06 13.03 -16.85
N PRO A 430 10.08 12.46 -16.13
CA PRO A 430 9.64 11.11 -16.36
C PRO A 430 8.79 11.03 -17.63
N GLN A 431 9.10 10.09 -18.50
CA GLN A 431 8.35 9.79 -19.73
C GLN A 431 7.99 8.32 -19.75
N LYS A 432 6.74 7.97 -20.13
CA LYS A 432 6.30 6.59 -20.22
C LYS A 432 7.11 5.83 -21.28
N ALA A 433 7.37 4.56 -21.03
CA ALA A 433 8.08 3.70 -21.99
C ALA A 433 7.41 3.67 -23.37
N ALA A 434 6.06 3.68 -23.40
CA ALA A 434 5.28 3.72 -24.63
C ALA A 434 5.44 5.03 -25.44
N ASP A 435 5.81 6.12 -24.80
CA ASP A 435 5.94 7.44 -25.41
C ASP A 435 7.38 7.78 -25.81
N LEU A 436 8.33 6.86 -25.58
CA LEU A 436 9.73 7.02 -25.93
C LEU A 436 9.98 6.81 -27.42
N HIS A 437 10.85 7.61 -28.00
CA HIS A 437 11.26 7.54 -29.39
C HIS A 437 12.77 7.23 -29.54
N GLU A 438 13.14 6.65 -30.64
CA GLU A 438 14.56 6.42 -30.94
C GLU A 438 15.33 7.74 -31.05
N GLY A 439 16.47 7.80 -30.35
CA GLY A 439 17.33 8.98 -30.32
C GLY A 439 17.11 9.90 -29.11
N GLU A 440 16.16 9.61 -28.27
CA GLU A 440 15.98 10.33 -27.01
C GLU A 440 17.07 9.98 -25.98
N PHE A 441 17.34 10.91 -25.07
CA PHE A 441 18.38 10.79 -24.06
C PHE A 441 17.78 10.37 -22.73
N ILE A 442 18.13 9.17 -22.27
CA ILE A 442 17.68 8.59 -21.01
C ILE A 442 18.77 8.80 -19.94
N ALA A 443 18.35 9.27 -18.77
CA ALA A 443 19.25 9.41 -17.62
C ALA A 443 19.82 8.04 -17.19
N THR A 444 21.13 8.03 -16.94
CA THR A 444 21.84 6.87 -16.37
C THR A 444 22.77 7.34 -15.26
N PRO A 445 22.99 6.53 -14.22
CA PRO A 445 23.89 6.92 -13.14
C PRO A 445 25.32 7.08 -13.67
N GLN A 446 25.95 8.19 -13.34
CA GLN A 446 27.36 8.41 -13.65
C GLN A 446 28.27 7.66 -12.67
N ARG A 447 27.88 7.63 -11.40
CA ARG A 447 28.56 6.94 -10.32
C ARG A 447 27.54 6.37 -9.33
N LEU A 448 27.81 5.19 -8.80
CA LEU A 448 27.06 4.60 -7.69
C LEU A 448 28.00 4.49 -6.47
N GLU A 449 27.55 5.04 -5.35
CA GLU A 449 28.18 4.79 -4.06
C GLU A 449 27.42 3.66 -3.37
N THR A 450 28.15 2.65 -2.89
CA THR A 450 27.56 1.46 -2.28
C THR A 450 28.00 1.33 -0.84
N THR A 451 27.15 0.75 -0.01
CA THR A 451 27.48 0.43 1.39
C THR A 451 28.33 -0.83 1.41
N ALA A 452 29.63 -0.68 1.66
CA ALA A 452 30.57 -1.78 1.54
C ALA A 452 30.46 -2.80 2.69
N ALA A 453 30.47 -4.09 2.34
CA ALA A 453 30.68 -5.22 3.25
C ALA A 453 32.11 -5.76 3.08
N THR A 454 32.81 -5.95 4.18
CA THR A 454 34.18 -6.46 4.14
C THR A 454 34.32 -7.90 4.62
N GLU A 455 33.30 -8.44 5.27
CA GLU A 455 33.30 -9.80 5.80
C GLU A 455 33.36 -10.83 4.65
N LEU A 456 34.19 -11.87 4.85
CA LEU A 456 34.28 -12.99 3.92
C LEU A 456 33.34 -14.10 4.40
N ASP A 457 32.37 -14.50 3.57
CA ASP A 457 31.56 -15.68 3.86
C ASP A 457 32.42 -16.95 3.70
N VAL A 458 32.58 -17.68 4.80
CA VAL A 458 33.40 -18.89 4.89
C VAL A 458 32.61 -20.15 5.26
N ASP A 459 31.29 -20.09 5.15
CA ASP A 459 30.39 -21.24 5.46
C ASP A 459 30.27 -22.24 4.29
N TYR A 460 31.40 -22.53 3.66
CA TYR A 460 31.48 -23.49 2.56
C TYR A 460 31.62 -24.94 3.05
N ARG A 461 31.31 -25.90 2.17
CA ARG A 461 31.42 -27.34 2.46
C ARG A 461 32.86 -27.79 2.61
N ARG A 462 33.28 -28.07 3.86
CA ARG A 462 34.62 -28.58 4.17
C ARG A 462 34.77 -30.07 3.88
N SER A 463 35.93 -30.47 3.36
CA SER A 463 36.26 -31.87 3.15
C SER A 463 36.43 -32.62 4.48
N GLN A 464 35.86 -33.83 4.54
CA GLN A 464 35.97 -34.72 5.71
C GLN A 464 37.14 -35.73 5.56
N ALA A 465 37.86 -35.71 4.45
CA ALA A 465 38.98 -36.63 4.22
C ALA A 465 40.14 -36.36 5.20
N PRO A 466 40.74 -37.40 5.80
CA PRO A 466 41.86 -37.22 6.75
C PRO A 466 43.07 -36.49 6.18
N ASN A 467 43.25 -36.56 4.86
CA ASN A 467 44.36 -35.94 4.15
C ASN A 467 43.93 -34.69 3.34
N ALA A 468 42.75 -34.14 3.62
CA ALA A 468 42.31 -32.94 2.96
C ALA A 468 43.22 -31.75 3.32
N VAL A 469 43.60 -31.00 2.29
CA VAL A 469 44.30 -29.71 2.47
C VAL A 469 43.29 -28.74 3.05
N ARG A 470 43.66 -28.06 4.13
CA ARG A 470 42.80 -27.05 4.77
C ARG A 470 43.16 -25.68 4.22
N LEU A 471 42.13 -24.87 3.92
CA LEU A 471 42.30 -23.49 3.52
C LEU A 471 42.60 -22.62 4.74
N ASP A 472 43.57 -21.74 4.61
CA ASP A 472 43.88 -20.67 5.57
C ASP A 472 43.26 -19.36 5.04
N LEU A 473 41.93 -19.23 5.21
CA LEU A 473 41.18 -18.07 4.73
C LEU A 473 41.28 -16.91 5.72
N PRO A 474 41.38 -15.68 5.22
CA PRO A 474 41.25 -14.50 6.07
C PRO A 474 39.80 -14.30 6.52
N ASP A 475 39.61 -13.60 7.65
CA ASP A 475 38.25 -13.27 8.18
C ASP A 475 37.49 -12.25 7.31
N ALA A 476 38.23 -11.53 6.46
CA ALA A 476 37.68 -10.49 5.58
C ALA A 476 38.28 -10.55 4.18
N TRP A 477 37.60 -9.97 3.22
CA TRP A 477 38.14 -9.78 1.89
C TRP A 477 39.46 -9.02 1.94
N THR A 478 40.42 -9.50 1.18
CA THR A 478 41.72 -8.87 1.00
C THR A 478 42.02 -8.64 -0.48
N PRO A 479 42.79 -7.61 -0.84
CA PRO A 479 43.12 -7.35 -2.24
C PRO A 479 43.77 -8.52 -2.97
N TRP A 480 44.59 -9.33 -2.31
CA TRP A 480 45.25 -10.49 -2.94
C TRP A 480 44.24 -11.64 -3.20
N LEU A 481 43.25 -11.86 -2.30
CA LEU A 481 42.23 -12.87 -2.48
C LEU A 481 41.25 -12.46 -3.61
N ALA A 482 40.89 -11.19 -3.65
CA ALA A 482 40.05 -10.63 -4.72
C ALA A 482 40.73 -10.77 -6.09
N ARG A 483 42.09 -10.54 -6.16
CA ARG A 483 42.85 -10.79 -7.39
C ARG A 483 42.86 -12.27 -7.78
N LEU A 484 43.07 -13.17 -6.82
CA LEU A 484 43.01 -14.62 -7.10
C LEU A 484 41.66 -15.02 -7.71
N VAL A 485 40.54 -14.56 -7.12
CA VAL A 485 39.20 -14.80 -7.67
C VAL A 485 39.06 -14.17 -9.06
N GLY A 486 39.57 -12.96 -9.26
CA GLY A 486 39.59 -12.27 -10.55
C GLY A 486 40.33 -13.07 -11.65
N TYR A 487 41.48 -13.67 -11.32
CA TYR A 487 42.22 -14.57 -12.25
C TYR A 487 41.45 -15.86 -12.55
N VAL A 488 40.75 -16.42 -11.53
CA VAL A 488 39.93 -17.62 -11.75
C VAL A 488 38.76 -17.30 -12.69
N VAL A 489 38.13 -16.15 -12.54
CA VAL A 489 37.04 -15.69 -13.43
C VAL A 489 37.59 -15.44 -14.87
N ALA A 490 38.76 -14.84 -14.99
CA ALA A 490 39.36 -14.49 -16.29
C ALA A 490 39.88 -15.72 -17.06
N GLU A 491 40.80 -16.43 -16.45
CA GLU A 491 41.68 -17.44 -17.08
C GLU A 491 41.61 -18.81 -16.38
N GLY A 492 40.69 -18.90 -15.39
CA GLY A 492 40.57 -20.07 -14.56
C GLY A 492 39.64 -21.14 -15.13
N TYR A 493 39.91 -22.36 -14.72
CA TYR A 493 39.03 -23.49 -14.94
C TYR A 493 38.94 -24.30 -13.66
N ALA A 494 37.78 -24.27 -13.00
CA ALA A 494 37.55 -25.03 -11.78
C ALA A 494 36.66 -26.24 -12.10
N THR A 495 37.03 -27.41 -11.54
CA THR A 495 36.25 -28.63 -11.69
C THR A 495 36.16 -29.40 -10.40
N ILE A 496 35.01 -30.02 -10.15
CA ILE A 496 34.81 -31.03 -9.13
C ILE A 496 34.32 -32.31 -9.80
N ARG A 497 34.86 -33.46 -9.40
CA ARG A 497 34.47 -34.79 -9.93
C ARG A 497 33.54 -35.49 -8.96
N GLU A 498 32.89 -36.55 -9.46
CA GLU A 498 31.98 -37.39 -8.65
C GLU A 498 32.62 -37.99 -7.40
N ASP A 499 33.95 -38.22 -7.44
CA ASP A 499 34.73 -38.71 -6.30
C ASP A 499 35.13 -37.60 -5.30
N ASN A 500 34.58 -36.39 -5.44
CA ASN A 500 34.96 -35.19 -4.67
C ASN A 500 36.40 -34.75 -4.83
N THR A 501 37.11 -35.19 -5.85
CA THR A 501 38.39 -34.57 -6.22
C THR A 501 38.14 -33.34 -7.05
N GLY A 502 38.82 -32.24 -6.70
CA GLY A 502 38.65 -30.96 -7.40
C GLY A 502 39.98 -30.37 -7.82
N SER A 503 39.98 -29.58 -8.85
CA SER A 503 41.16 -28.82 -9.29
C SER A 503 40.77 -27.46 -9.85
N VAL A 504 41.63 -26.49 -9.58
CA VAL A 504 41.59 -25.14 -10.18
C VAL A 504 42.85 -25.00 -11.03
N THR A 505 42.66 -24.56 -12.26
CA THR A 505 43.73 -24.37 -13.23
C THR A 505 43.70 -22.94 -13.73
N VAL A 506 44.82 -22.23 -13.67
CA VAL A 506 44.99 -20.87 -14.24
C VAL A 506 46.11 -20.94 -15.28
N THR A 507 45.82 -20.48 -16.50
CA THR A 507 46.76 -20.50 -17.62
C THR A 507 46.97 -19.10 -18.15
N ASN A 508 48.20 -18.61 -18.14
CA ASN A 508 48.52 -17.27 -18.67
C ASN A 508 49.94 -17.20 -19.26
N GLY A 509 50.14 -16.24 -20.17
CA GLY A 509 51.45 -15.94 -20.74
C GLY A 509 52.32 -14.95 -19.93
N ASP A 510 51.67 -14.16 -19.07
CA ASP A 510 52.37 -13.17 -18.26
C ASP A 510 52.83 -13.79 -16.92
N ARG A 511 54.14 -13.79 -16.71
CA ARG A 511 54.73 -14.39 -15.50
C ARG A 511 54.29 -13.67 -14.22
N GLU A 512 54.12 -12.34 -14.26
CA GLU A 512 53.66 -11.54 -13.13
C GLU A 512 52.26 -12.01 -12.61
N ILE A 513 51.36 -12.42 -13.49
CA ILE A 513 50.06 -12.99 -13.13
C ILE A 513 50.23 -14.34 -12.42
N LEU A 514 51.03 -15.23 -12.99
CA LEU A 514 51.24 -16.56 -12.41
C LEU A 514 51.97 -16.51 -11.07
N ASP A 515 52.90 -15.56 -10.89
CA ASP A 515 53.57 -15.32 -9.62
C ASP A 515 52.58 -14.80 -8.55
N ASP A 516 51.65 -13.92 -8.91
CA ASP A 516 50.63 -13.45 -7.98
C ASP A 516 49.63 -14.58 -7.60
N VAL A 517 49.24 -15.45 -8.55
CA VAL A 517 48.42 -16.64 -8.31
C VAL A 517 49.14 -17.61 -7.35
N THR A 518 50.40 -17.93 -7.59
CA THR A 518 51.17 -18.84 -6.73
C THR A 518 51.38 -18.27 -5.34
N ALA A 519 51.64 -16.97 -5.22
CA ALA A 519 51.77 -16.29 -3.93
C ALA A 519 50.41 -16.32 -3.15
N ALA A 520 49.29 -16.25 -3.84
CA ALA A 520 47.96 -16.39 -3.20
C ALA A 520 47.72 -17.84 -2.74
N PHE A 521 48.11 -18.83 -3.52
CA PHE A 521 48.03 -20.24 -3.11
C PHE A 521 48.92 -20.55 -1.91
N ASP A 522 50.12 -19.99 -1.87
CA ASP A 522 51.03 -20.13 -0.71
C ASP A 522 50.38 -19.56 0.57
N ARG A 523 49.73 -18.39 0.48
CA ARG A 523 49.03 -17.77 1.62
C ARG A 523 47.83 -18.61 2.11
N LEU A 524 47.15 -19.29 1.21
CA LEU A 524 46.01 -20.19 1.52
C LEU A 524 46.46 -21.58 1.98
N GLY A 525 47.79 -21.84 2.00
CA GLY A 525 48.34 -23.16 2.31
C GLY A 525 48.03 -24.24 1.26
N LEU A 526 47.81 -23.83 0.01
CA LEU A 526 47.39 -24.72 -1.07
C LEU A 526 48.60 -25.28 -1.84
N PRO A 527 48.64 -26.61 -2.07
CA PRO A 527 49.62 -27.20 -2.97
C PRO A 527 49.30 -26.93 -4.43
N TYR A 528 50.24 -26.55 -5.20
CA TYR A 528 50.09 -26.34 -6.63
C TYR A 528 51.26 -26.98 -7.43
N THR A 529 51.05 -27.09 -8.73
CA THR A 529 52.05 -27.57 -9.68
C THR A 529 52.09 -26.61 -10.88
N GLU A 530 53.26 -26.10 -11.19
CA GLU A 530 53.47 -25.33 -12.42
C GLU A 530 53.83 -26.28 -13.57
N ARG A 531 53.29 -25.97 -14.74
CA ARG A 531 53.57 -26.69 -15.99
C ARG A 531 53.84 -25.68 -17.09
N ASP A 532 54.99 -25.80 -17.71
CA ASP A 532 55.33 -24.99 -18.87
C ASP A 532 54.48 -25.38 -20.07
N GLY A 533 54.21 -24.42 -20.95
CA GLY A 533 53.43 -24.63 -22.16
C GLY A 533 54.07 -25.70 -23.06
N ARG A 534 53.24 -26.60 -23.60
CA ARG A 534 53.65 -27.60 -24.58
C ARG A 534 53.76 -27.00 -25.98
N ASP A 535 54.80 -27.42 -26.73
CA ASP A 535 54.93 -27.16 -28.16
C ASP A 535 54.93 -25.68 -28.59
N GLY A 536 55.78 -24.85 -27.98
CA GLY A 536 56.04 -23.46 -28.43
C GLY A 536 54.90 -22.46 -28.14
N LYS A 537 54.01 -22.77 -27.23
CA LYS A 537 53.09 -21.80 -26.64
C LYS A 537 53.77 -21.11 -25.47
N ASP A 538 53.81 -19.79 -25.49
CA ASP A 538 54.42 -18.95 -24.44
C ASP A 538 53.56 -18.87 -23.14
N ALA A 539 52.60 -19.78 -22.94
CA ALA A 539 51.73 -19.77 -21.79
C ALA A 539 52.07 -20.92 -20.83
N SER A 540 52.23 -20.61 -19.55
CA SER A 540 52.41 -21.57 -18.48
C SER A 540 51.08 -21.75 -17.69
N THR A 541 50.99 -22.89 -16.98
CA THR A 541 49.74 -23.27 -16.28
C THR A 541 50.09 -23.58 -14.83
N VAL A 542 49.33 -23.01 -13.90
CA VAL A 542 49.34 -23.34 -12.47
C VAL A 542 48.12 -24.16 -12.14
N VAL A 543 48.31 -25.35 -11.54
CA VAL A 543 47.26 -26.30 -11.20
C VAL A 543 47.24 -26.53 -9.68
N CYS A 544 46.17 -26.20 -9.03
CA CYS A 544 45.87 -26.53 -7.63
C CYS A 544 44.90 -27.71 -7.60
N THR A 545 45.19 -28.76 -6.79
CA THR A 545 44.31 -29.96 -6.68
C THR A 545 43.62 -30.08 -5.33
N ALA A 546 43.30 -28.97 -4.70
CA ALA A 546 42.65 -28.92 -3.41
C ALA A 546 41.12 -28.83 -3.59
N SER A 547 40.37 -29.91 -3.28
CA SER A 547 38.93 -29.94 -3.36
C SER A 547 38.24 -28.93 -2.43
N GLU A 548 38.86 -28.59 -1.31
CA GLU A 548 38.32 -27.59 -0.37
C GLU A 548 38.33 -26.18 -1.00
N PHE A 549 39.36 -25.87 -1.80
CA PHE A 549 39.40 -24.60 -2.53
C PHE A 549 38.34 -24.53 -3.64
N VAL A 550 38.08 -25.64 -4.33
CA VAL A 550 36.98 -25.69 -5.30
C VAL A 550 35.62 -25.51 -4.64
N SER A 551 35.42 -26.15 -3.45
CA SER A 551 34.17 -25.99 -2.68
C SER A 551 33.98 -24.57 -2.17
N PHE A 552 35.07 -23.88 -1.81
CA PHE A 552 35.00 -22.45 -1.46
C PHE A 552 34.63 -21.58 -2.66
N LEU A 553 35.19 -21.84 -3.84
CA LEU A 553 34.82 -21.11 -5.06
C LEU A 553 33.35 -21.36 -5.46
N GLU A 554 32.87 -22.63 -5.34
CA GLU A 554 31.49 -23.00 -5.57
C GLU A 554 30.52 -22.26 -4.61
N HIS A 555 30.94 -22.09 -3.36
CA HIS A 555 30.16 -21.34 -2.36
C HIS A 555 30.12 -19.84 -2.66
N LEU A 556 31.27 -19.26 -3.09
CA LEU A 556 31.32 -17.86 -3.47
C LEU A 556 30.46 -17.53 -4.68
N GLU A 557 30.48 -18.39 -5.69
CA GLU A 557 29.70 -18.26 -6.92
C GLU A 557 29.69 -19.62 -7.67
N PRO A 558 28.56 -20.33 -7.65
CA PRO A 558 28.45 -21.64 -8.32
C PRO A 558 28.80 -21.61 -9.81
N ALA A 559 28.54 -20.50 -10.47
CA ALA A 559 28.84 -20.33 -11.91
C ALA A 559 30.34 -20.38 -12.25
N LEU A 560 31.22 -20.25 -11.25
CA LEU A 560 32.68 -20.45 -11.46
C LEU A 560 33.06 -21.90 -11.83
N LEU A 561 32.20 -22.86 -11.51
CA LEU A 561 32.40 -24.27 -11.88
C LEU A 561 31.67 -24.64 -13.18
N GLU A 562 30.90 -23.74 -13.74
CA GLU A 562 30.19 -23.92 -15.00
C GLU A 562 31.04 -23.46 -16.20
N GLY A 563 30.47 -23.50 -17.39
CA GLY A 563 31.14 -23.00 -18.58
C GLY A 563 31.23 -21.47 -18.63
N SER A 564 32.11 -20.95 -19.47
CA SER A 564 32.42 -19.51 -19.59
C SER A 564 31.19 -18.62 -19.92
N ALA A 565 30.08 -19.22 -20.39
CA ALA A 565 28.86 -18.47 -20.68
C ALA A 565 27.99 -18.19 -19.43
N ALA A 566 28.21 -18.92 -18.34
CA ALA A 566 27.44 -18.78 -17.10
C ALA A 566 28.14 -17.89 -16.06
N GLN A 567 29.42 -17.58 -16.26
CA GLN A 567 30.23 -16.85 -15.28
C GLN A 567 29.62 -15.50 -14.86
N ARG A 568 29.81 -15.18 -13.60
CA ARG A 568 29.41 -13.91 -12.95
C ARG A 568 30.50 -13.40 -12.02
N VAL A 569 30.41 -12.14 -11.61
CA VAL A 569 31.20 -11.63 -10.49
C VAL A 569 30.56 -12.10 -9.19
N PRO A 570 31.31 -12.77 -8.28
CA PRO A 570 30.78 -13.19 -7.00
C PRO A 570 30.13 -12.05 -6.21
N ASP A 571 29.01 -12.33 -5.57
CA ASP A 571 28.24 -11.34 -4.80
C ASP A 571 29.10 -10.65 -3.72
N GLY A 572 29.96 -11.40 -3.04
CA GLY A 572 30.89 -10.85 -2.04
C GLY A 572 31.88 -9.83 -2.60
N ILE A 573 32.25 -9.94 -3.88
CA ILE A 573 33.08 -8.92 -4.58
C ILE A 573 32.23 -7.71 -4.96
N GLN A 574 30.99 -7.92 -5.41
CA GLN A 574 30.09 -6.83 -5.77
C GLN A 574 29.77 -5.95 -4.55
N ALA A 575 29.57 -6.56 -3.38
CA ALA A 575 29.28 -5.87 -2.13
C ALA A 575 30.54 -5.35 -1.38
N ALA A 576 31.75 -5.68 -1.84
CA ALA A 576 32.98 -5.29 -1.16
C ALA A 576 33.29 -3.80 -1.35
N ASP A 577 34.23 -3.31 -0.54
CA ASP A 577 34.75 -1.96 -0.69
C ASP A 577 35.52 -1.73 -2.01
N ARG A 578 35.71 -0.46 -2.37
CA ARG A 578 36.37 -0.07 -3.64
C ARG A 578 37.77 -0.61 -3.81
N GLU A 579 38.54 -0.86 -2.72
CA GLU A 579 39.87 -1.42 -2.81
C GLU A 579 39.82 -2.87 -3.28
N ILE A 580 38.90 -3.65 -2.75
CA ILE A 580 38.64 -5.03 -3.12
C ILE A 580 38.08 -5.13 -4.55
N GLN A 581 37.12 -4.29 -4.90
CA GLN A 581 36.59 -4.22 -6.26
C GLN A 581 37.68 -3.85 -7.27
N ALA A 582 38.54 -2.88 -6.95
CA ALA A 582 39.67 -2.50 -7.81
C ALA A 582 40.67 -3.65 -7.98
N ALA A 583 40.96 -4.39 -6.91
CA ALA A 583 41.83 -5.53 -6.98
C ALA A 583 41.31 -6.64 -7.88
N PHE A 584 40.03 -6.96 -7.77
CA PHE A 584 39.35 -7.90 -8.67
C PHE A 584 39.38 -7.42 -10.13
N LEU A 585 38.98 -6.16 -10.39
CA LEU A 585 38.99 -5.58 -11.74
C LEU A 585 40.41 -5.58 -12.39
N ARG A 586 41.44 -5.29 -11.62
CA ARG A 586 42.83 -5.39 -12.12
C ARG A 586 43.16 -6.80 -12.62
N ALA A 587 42.90 -7.79 -11.79
CA ALA A 587 43.18 -9.18 -12.12
C ALA A 587 42.33 -9.67 -13.32
N TYR A 588 41.07 -9.35 -13.35
CA TYR A 588 40.15 -9.71 -14.44
C TYR A 588 40.61 -9.09 -15.78
N VAL A 589 40.91 -7.76 -15.74
CA VAL A 589 41.37 -7.03 -16.94
C VAL A 589 42.77 -7.48 -17.36
N ASP A 590 43.63 -7.77 -16.42
CA ASP A 590 44.97 -8.30 -16.75
C ASP A 590 44.94 -9.75 -17.28
N GLY A 591 43.90 -10.54 -16.96
CA GLY A 591 43.61 -11.81 -17.64
C GLY A 591 43.06 -11.59 -19.04
N GLU A 592 41.80 -11.18 -19.14
CA GLU A 592 41.02 -11.15 -20.37
C GLU A 592 41.09 -9.86 -21.20
N GLY A 593 41.65 -8.77 -20.63
CA GLY A 593 41.57 -7.46 -21.26
C GLY A 593 42.62 -7.20 -22.33
N HIS A 594 42.28 -6.38 -23.28
CA HIS A 594 43.17 -5.79 -24.28
C HIS A 594 43.23 -4.27 -24.07
N VAL A 595 44.47 -3.77 -23.84
CA VAL A 595 44.76 -2.34 -23.76
C VAL A 595 45.39 -1.91 -25.07
N SER A 596 44.78 -0.95 -25.78
CA SER A 596 45.32 -0.41 -27.02
C SER A 596 46.53 0.49 -26.75
N THR A 597 47.55 0.38 -27.59
CA THR A 597 48.71 1.27 -27.58
C THR A 597 48.53 2.51 -28.45
N THR A 598 47.52 2.52 -29.30
CA THR A 598 47.27 3.58 -30.31
C THR A 598 46.01 4.38 -30.05
N GLU A 599 45.09 3.83 -29.30
CA GLU A 599 43.83 4.43 -28.94
C GLU A 599 43.68 4.46 -27.41
N ARG A 600 43.01 5.45 -26.88
CA ARG A 600 42.66 5.48 -25.44
C ARG A 600 41.49 4.52 -25.20
N GLU A 601 41.80 3.24 -25.24
CA GLU A 601 40.77 2.18 -25.17
C GLU A 601 41.27 0.96 -24.40
N LEU A 602 40.42 0.48 -23.54
CA LEU A 602 40.47 -0.82 -22.89
C LEU A 602 39.21 -1.63 -23.30
N ALA A 603 39.39 -2.88 -23.63
CA ALA A 603 38.28 -3.78 -23.94
C ALA A 603 38.46 -5.14 -23.28
N VAL A 604 37.38 -5.68 -22.73
CA VAL A 604 37.30 -7.07 -22.26
C VAL A 604 36.21 -7.80 -23.02
N ALA A 605 36.38 -9.11 -23.24
CA ALA A 605 35.44 -9.94 -23.96
C ALA A 605 35.06 -11.17 -23.13
N SER A 606 33.80 -11.60 -23.18
CA SER A 606 33.32 -12.83 -22.53
C SER A 606 32.17 -13.47 -23.31
N MET A 607 32.00 -14.78 -23.13
CA MET A 607 30.76 -15.46 -23.56
C MET A 607 29.61 -15.15 -22.62
N SER A 608 29.86 -14.79 -21.36
CA SER A 608 28.85 -14.37 -20.41
C SER A 608 28.55 -12.87 -20.56
N ARG A 609 27.28 -12.57 -20.85
CA ARG A 609 26.77 -11.21 -20.83
C ARG A 609 26.68 -10.69 -19.40
N GLU A 610 26.22 -11.53 -18.48
CA GLU A 610 26.03 -11.16 -17.08
C GLU A 610 27.33 -10.79 -16.41
N LEU A 611 28.40 -11.54 -16.62
CA LEU A 611 29.73 -11.19 -16.13
C LEU A 611 30.16 -9.76 -16.56
N LEU A 612 29.98 -9.43 -17.82
CA LEU A 612 30.35 -8.10 -18.32
C LEU A 612 29.41 -7.00 -17.85
N GLU A 613 28.16 -7.31 -17.57
CA GLU A 613 27.22 -6.41 -16.92
C GLU A 613 27.59 -6.16 -15.45
N ASP A 614 28.03 -7.21 -14.72
CA ASP A 614 28.50 -7.10 -13.36
C ASP A 614 29.79 -6.28 -13.30
N VAL A 615 30.77 -6.57 -14.19
CA VAL A 615 31.98 -5.76 -14.34
C VAL A 615 31.66 -4.30 -14.64
N ARG A 616 30.69 -4.03 -15.52
CA ARG A 616 30.24 -2.66 -15.82
C ARG A 616 29.59 -1.99 -14.59
N SER A 617 28.89 -2.75 -13.75
CA SER A 617 28.34 -2.25 -12.50
C SER A 617 29.42 -1.88 -11.49
N LEU A 618 30.45 -2.74 -11.32
CA LEU A 618 31.61 -2.42 -10.48
C LEU A 618 32.30 -1.13 -10.94
N LEU A 619 32.45 -0.94 -12.24
CA LEU A 619 33.10 0.27 -12.81
C LEU A 619 32.33 1.56 -12.45
N LEU A 620 31.03 1.50 -12.22
CA LEU A 620 30.24 2.66 -11.79
C LEU A 620 30.65 3.17 -10.39
N SER A 621 31.13 2.31 -9.49
CA SER A 621 31.65 2.76 -8.19
C SER A 621 32.87 3.68 -8.34
N PHE A 622 33.58 3.59 -9.47
CA PHE A 622 34.71 4.46 -9.84
C PHE A 622 34.33 5.62 -10.77
N GLY A 623 33.05 5.73 -11.13
CA GLY A 623 32.57 6.72 -12.10
C GLY A 623 33.07 6.44 -13.53
N ILE A 624 33.25 5.16 -13.86
CA ILE A 624 33.74 4.70 -15.17
C ILE A 624 32.59 4.11 -15.96
N GLN A 625 32.35 4.62 -17.16
CA GLN A 625 31.34 4.13 -18.08
C GLN A 625 31.93 3.19 -19.12
N GLY A 626 31.20 2.12 -19.45
CA GLY A 626 31.58 1.17 -20.48
C GLY A 626 30.44 0.86 -21.43
N ALA A 627 30.74 0.71 -22.72
CA ALA A 627 29.79 0.30 -23.74
C ALA A 627 29.85 -1.22 -23.96
N LEU A 628 28.73 -1.91 -23.75
CA LEU A 628 28.62 -3.35 -23.93
C LEU A 628 27.94 -3.67 -25.27
N ARG A 629 28.60 -4.49 -26.10
CA ARG A 629 28.06 -4.91 -27.40
C ARG A 629 28.26 -6.41 -27.65
N GLN A 630 27.27 -7.03 -28.25
CA GLN A 630 27.38 -8.39 -28.75
C GLN A 630 28.14 -8.39 -30.08
N ARG A 631 29.01 -9.40 -30.27
CA ARG A 631 29.79 -9.62 -31.49
C ARG A 631 29.12 -10.68 -32.36
N GLU A 632 29.49 -10.75 -33.60
CA GLU A 632 28.95 -11.73 -34.59
C GLU A 632 29.18 -13.19 -34.18
N ASN A 633 30.24 -13.47 -33.43
CA ASN A 633 30.55 -14.82 -32.93
C ASN A 633 29.77 -15.22 -31.66
N GLY A 634 28.81 -14.37 -31.22
CA GLY A 634 27.97 -14.60 -30.03
C GLY A 634 28.60 -14.10 -28.71
N SER A 635 29.90 -13.78 -28.68
CA SER A 635 30.51 -13.19 -27.49
C SER A 635 30.10 -11.73 -27.27
N TYR A 636 30.34 -11.25 -26.07
CA TYR A 636 30.10 -9.85 -25.68
C TYR A 636 31.44 -9.13 -25.51
N ARG A 637 31.46 -7.83 -25.76
CA ARG A 637 32.62 -6.97 -25.56
C ARG A 637 32.19 -5.74 -24.78
N LEU A 638 32.85 -5.53 -23.63
CA LEU A 638 32.76 -4.29 -22.86
C LEU A 638 33.96 -3.41 -23.25
N ARG A 639 33.68 -2.18 -23.68
CA ARG A 639 34.64 -1.20 -24.13
C ARG A 639 34.61 0.02 -23.24
N ILE A 640 35.78 0.42 -22.75
CA ILE A 640 36.03 1.64 -21.96
C ILE A 640 36.98 2.53 -22.75
N SER A 641 36.61 3.77 -23.01
CA SER A 641 37.40 4.64 -23.92
C SER A 641 37.39 6.10 -23.44
N GLY A 642 38.27 6.91 -24.01
CA GLY A 642 38.32 8.33 -23.75
C GLY A 642 38.77 8.69 -22.33
N GLU A 643 37.99 9.51 -21.64
CA GLU A 643 38.29 9.93 -20.26
C GLU A 643 38.06 8.77 -19.27
N ASP A 644 37.08 7.91 -19.49
CA ASP A 644 36.84 6.74 -18.65
C ASP A 644 38.01 5.76 -18.66
N PHE A 645 38.72 5.64 -19.78
CA PHE A 645 39.98 4.92 -19.86
C PHE A 645 41.03 5.54 -18.93
N GLY A 646 41.17 6.86 -18.92
CA GLY A 646 42.07 7.56 -18.02
C GLY A 646 41.67 7.42 -16.53
N ARG A 647 40.38 7.43 -16.22
CA ARG A 647 39.82 7.15 -14.87
C ARG A 647 40.15 5.72 -14.46
N TYR A 648 40.04 4.72 -15.36
CA TYR A 648 40.40 3.34 -15.10
C TYR A 648 41.89 3.22 -14.77
N ALA A 649 42.75 3.77 -15.61
CA ALA A 649 44.22 3.73 -15.42
C ALA A 649 44.66 4.35 -14.08
N THR A 650 43.92 5.38 -13.61
CA THR A 650 44.27 6.13 -12.38
C THR A 650 43.69 5.49 -11.13
N GLN A 651 42.40 5.08 -11.16
CA GLN A 651 41.68 4.62 -9.97
C GLN A 651 41.71 3.11 -9.78
N VAL A 652 41.72 2.35 -10.86
CA VAL A 652 41.81 0.89 -10.85
C VAL A 652 43.25 0.44 -11.14
N GLY A 653 43.80 0.80 -12.27
CA GLY A 653 45.19 0.49 -12.66
C GLY A 653 45.35 -0.94 -13.20
N TYR A 654 46.60 -1.38 -13.30
CA TYR A 654 47.00 -2.68 -13.85
C TYR A 654 48.01 -3.36 -12.93
N ILE A 655 48.12 -4.67 -13.03
CA ILE A 655 49.10 -5.49 -12.30
C ILE A 655 50.37 -5.66 -13.17
N THR A 656 50.18 -5.98 -14.46
CA THR A 656 51.28 -6.24 -15.38
C THR A 656 51.88 -4.94 -15.89
N GLU A 657 53.24 -4.86 -15.84
CA GLU A 657 53.99 -3.71 -16.39
C GLU A 657 53.69 -3.49 -17.88
N ARG A 658 53.45 -4.56 -18.61
CA ARG A 658 53.13 -4.50 -20.05
C ARG A 658 51.88 -3.68 -20.30
N ARG A 659 50.77 -3.90 -19.54
CA ARG A 659 49.51 -3.16 -19.69
C ARG A 659 49.59 -1.76 -19.14
N ALA A 660 50.24 -1.56 -18.03
CA ALA A 660 50.54 -0.23 -17.49
C ALA A 660 51.29 0.65 -18.50
N HIS A 661 52.28 0.06 -19.18
CA HIS A 661 53.05 0.73 -20.23
C HIS A 661 52.23 1.03 -21.48
N ALA A 662 51.37 0.08 -21.90
CA ALA A 662 50.44 0.29 -23.02
C ALA A 662 49.47 1.45 -22.72
N ALA A 663 48.92 1.53 -21.53
CA ALA A 663 48.03 2.60 -21.09
C ALA A 663 48.73 3.95 -21.09
N ALA A 664 49.97 4.03 -20.54
CA ALA A 664 50.79 5.23 -20.53
C ALA A 664 51.19 5.72 -21.93
N SER A 665 51.36 4.78 -22.87
CA SER A 665 51.71 5.11 -24.26
C SER A 665 50.60 5.83 -25.02
N SER A 666 49.33 5.70 -24.56
CA SER A 666 48.16 6.38 -25.16
C SER A 666 47.91 7.74 -24.51
N ASP A 667 48.70 8.18 -23.52
CA ASP A 667 48.59 9.52 -22.94
C ASP A 667 48.92 10.59 -24.00
N GLY A 668 47.99 11.53 -24.21
CA GLY A 668 48.11 12.60 -25.24
C GLY A 668 47.27 12.36 -26.50
N VAL A 669 46.67 11.18 -26.67
CA VAL A 669 45.65 10.97 -27.70
C VAL A 669 44.32 11.59 -27.24
N SER A 670 43.72 12.51 -28.04
CA SER A 670 42.43 13.10 -27.71
C SER A 670 41.37 11.99 -27.76
N GLY A 671 40.73 11.75 -26.63
CA GLY A 671 39.55 10.85 -26.55
C GLY A 671 38.27 11.63 -26.74
N ASN A 672 37.38 11.09 -27.52
CA ASN A 672 36.04 11.63 -27.64
C ASN A 672 35.14 10.90 -26.64
N THR A 673 34.63 11.59 -25.62
CA THR A 673 33.65 11.04 -24.68
C THR A 673 32.27 11.46 -25.11
N ASN A 674 31.53 10.51 -25.69
CA ASN A 674 30.14 10.75 -26.07
C ASN A 674 29.12 10.30 -25.01
N THR A 675 29.57 9.99 -23.81
CA THR A 675 28.71 9.41 -22.77
C THR A 675 28.19 10.43 -21.76
N ASP A 676 28.73 11.64 -21.77
CA ASP A 676 28.40 12.69 -20.78
C ASP A 676 27.91 13.97 -21.47
N VAL A 677 27.26 13.83 -22.60
CA VAL A 677 26.76 14.97 -23.37
C VAL A 677 25.31 15.23 -23.02
N VAL A 678 25.06 16.33 -22.33
CA VAL A 678 23.71 16.88 -22.24
C VAL A 678 23.41 17.59 -23.56
N PRO A 679 22.47 17.13 -24.39
CA PRO A 679 22.20 17.74 -25.68
C PRO A 679 21.69 19.16 -25.49
N GLY A 680 22.27 20.09 -26.24
CA GLY A 680 21.82 21.48 -26.28
C GLY A 680 22.37 22.40 -25.18
N VAL A 681 23.41 22.01 -24.49
CA VAL A 681 24.21 22.88 -23.62
C VAL A 681 25.46 23.35 -24.32
#